data_c518fd584e7c2dbd4cf4f2b966589086
#
_entry.id   c518fd584e7c2dbd4cf4f2b966589086
#
_cell.length_a   1.000
_cell.length_b   1.000
_cell.length_c   1.000
_cell.angle_alpha   90.00
_cell.angle_beta   90.00
_cell.angle_gamma   90.00
#
_symmetry.space_group_name_H-M   'P 1'
#
loop_
_entity.id
_entity.type
_entity.pdbx_description
1 polymer ?
#
loop_
_entity_poly.entity_id
_entity_poly.type
_entity_poly.pdbx_seq_one_letter_code
_entity_poly.pdbx_strand_id
1 'polypeptide(L)'
;MLQVNKKVVNKIISASLITVLSAGVAVNGSYLNTNRDTRKAPERSESAMSVSSAFEKIYESDKVAYYFREDRDIFAIEDKATGYVWKTGLDVPFKKQVEDAKDAVNGEGHYTVERLAEKWKITKAQVREIANTPIEESMNEQYTGIANSLISIECFKGSGESMTTTTYASASYDDKDGDSSLEAVSGSDGKQWKLNAVFDKAEIGVEVMITLGDDGNINYNIPYDGISGKGIKKLSSISITPFLGASGGVQTVYNEKEKDWTDLQKKYLTPGYVFVPDGSGSLIRFVENTSKFSDYSGDVYGSDLSSYMYYYSALDDSVPLEDPVMPVFGVSQGDGTQSAFVAYADSGDEFMTIVATPSSTDKNKIRYTYAYPKFSYNTEFYQVTNQAGDAYRKTQDKPNEFDIDMTYDFLYGDGSDGEPVADYTGMAKAYREHLIEEGVLTVKEDEEGDIPMRIDFLMSDSKKGVFGTQEVAVTTTDDVKKILDKLIGDGITNINSGLMGWQKNGETLAKPSDWKFSKDIGKKGKFKDLMKEFSDKGIDISFSRDFVSINSKMINYYGNAAKHLNTQYLTVDKSKVLPENAPVTNFSFALPTKSANWLTSLYNRISDYNNSITVKGISNTLLSSHSSTGPTTTVTQAINLYEKAFEKIKKNGATVNMDSPNQYLWKYTDRYLQSPVGTSQYVYETDSVPFLQMVLNGTMEVYAPYSNFSFYSQADMLKMIDYNISPSFMLTQQPSYLLASTTSCDYYSTEFDQYEDLINTIYTTVNDVLSKVKGCEWIGRKVLDDGVIANEYTSNDGEKTVIINYTDEEVTINGESVPAQSAAVIEGGVN
;
A
#
# COMPACT_ATOMS: atom_id res chain seq x y z
N MET A 1 41.31 20.16 14.23
CA MET A 1 40.11 20.93 14.50
C MET A 1 39.87 21.89 13.36
N LEU A 2 39.15 21.53 12.35
CA LEU A 2 38.74 22.42 11.27
C LEU A 2 37.41 23.08 11.70
N GLN A 3 37.44 24.36 12.01
CA GLN A 3 36.22 25.17 12.16
C GLN A 3 35.54 25.28 10.79
N VAL A 4 34.52 24.46 10.57
CA VAL A 4 33.67 24.59 9.40
C VAL A 4 32.79 25.82 9.59
N ASN A 5 32.92 26.78 8.67
CA ASN A 5 32.27 28.08 8.72
C ASN A 5 30.75 27.90 8.59
N LYS A 6 30.00 28.17 9.67
CA LYS A 6 28.54 28.05 9.73
C LYS A 6 27.78 28.69 8.56
N LYS A 7 28.35 29.74 7.96
CA LYS A 7 27.77 30.39 6.75
C LYS A 7 27.88 29.53 5.50
N VAL A 8 28.90 28.66 5.41
CA VAL A 8 29.07 27.73 4.28
C VAL A 8 28.12 26.53 4.44
N VAL A 9 27.98 26.02 5.65
CA VAL A 9 27.01 24.94 5.96
C VAL A 9 25.58 25.40 5.69
N ASN A 10 25.18 26.58 6.13
CA ASN A 10 23.86 27.12 5.86
C ASN A 10 23.58 27.38 4.37
N LYS A 11 24.64 27.77 3.59
CA LYS A 11 24.49 27.91 2.13
C LYS A 11 24.39 26.56 1.42
N ILE A 12 25.09 25.54 1.90
CA ILE A 12 24.98 24.17 1.37
C ILE A 12 23.62 23.58 1.71
N ILE A 13 23.13 23.75 2.94
CA ILE A 13 21.80 23.31 3.36
C ILE A 13 20.70 24.04 2.58
N SER A 14 20.82 25.37 2.40
CA SER A 14 19.86 26.13 1.60
C SER A 14 19.93 25.77 0.10
N ALA A 15 21.11 25.48 -0.45
CA ALA A 15 21.26 25.04 -1.83
C ALA A 15 20.74 23.59 -2.01
N SER A 16 20.95 22.72 -1.03
CA SER A 16 20.41 21.36 -1.04
C SER A 16 18.89 21.37 -0.90
N LEU A 17 18.32 22.22 -0.03
CA LEU A 17 16.86 22.38 0.08
C LEU A 17 16.25 22.93 -1.21
N ILE A 18 16.89 23.93 -1.84
CA ILE A 18 16.42 24.49 -3.11
C ILE A 18 16.57 23.45 -4.24
N THR A 19 17.59 22.60 -4.22
CA THR A 19 17.77 21.53 -5.22
C THR A 19 16.76 20.40 -5.00
N VAL A 20 16.44 20.07 -3.75
CA VAL A 20 15.39 19.09 -3.42
C VAL A 20 14.00 19.67 -3.73
N LEU A 21 13.75 20.94 -3.44
CA LEU A 21 12.50 21.63 -3.81
C LEU A 21 12.36 21.78 -5.34
N SER A 22 13.43 22.09 -6.06
CA SER A 22 13.41 22.16 -7.52
C SER A 22 13.38 20.77 -8.17
N ALA A 23 13.96 19.74 -7.54
CA ALA A 23 13.81 18.36 -7.96
C ALA A 23 12.37 17.85 -7.66
N GLY A 24 11.78 18.23 -6.52
CA GLY A 24 10.39 17.91 -6.22
C GLY A 24 9.40 18.51 -7.22
N VAL A 25 9.60 19.75 -7.63
CA VAL A 25 8.79 20.40 -8.69
C VAL A 25 9.07 19.78 -10.07
N ALA A 26 10.31 19.42 -10.37
CA ALA A 26 10.67 18.74 -11.62
C ALA A 26 10.13 17.29 -11.66
N VAL A 27 10.11 16.62 -10.50
CA VAL A 27 9.57 15.27 -10.34
C VAL A 27 8.05 15.30 -10.47
N ASN A 28 7.34 16.24 -9.85
CA ASN A 28 5.92 16.42 -10.09
C ASN A 28 5.59 16.68 -11.57
N GLY A 29 6.41 17.44 -12.29
CA GLY A 29 6.29 17.61 -13.74
C GLY A 29 6.51 16.30 -14.54
N SER A 30 7.38 15.41 -14.07
CA SER A 30 7.62 14.12 -14.75
C SER A 30 6.54 13.06 -14.48
N TYR A 31 5.83 13.14 -13.36
CA TYR A 31 4.69 12.25 -13.06
C TYR A 31 3.44 12.55 -13.91
N LEU A 32 3.38 13.71 -14.52
CA LEU A 32 2.30 14.09 -15.42
C LEU A 32 2.56 13.65 -16.87
N ASN A 33 3.79 13.25 -17.18
CA ASN A 33 4.22 12.85 -18.51
C ASN A 33 4.07 11.33 -18.68
N THR A 34 2.85 10.85 -18.80
CA THR A 34 2.52 9.44 -18.93
C THR A 34 2.48 8.97 -20.39
N ASN A 35 2.55 9.87 -21.37
CA ASN A 35 2.62 9.57 -22.81
C ASN A 35 4.03 9.25 -23.32
N ARG A 36 4.95 8.84 -22.46
CA ARG A 36 6.28 8.39 -22.92
C ARG A 36 6.26 7.14 -23.77
N ASP A 37 5.16 6.43 -23.81
CA ASP A 37 4.97 5.21 -24.60
C ASP A 37 4.43 5.45 -26.00
N THR A 38 4.87 6.51 -26.69
CA THR A 38 4.74 6.62 -28.14
C THR A 38 5.64 5.64 -28.90
N ARG A 39 6.46 4.85 -28.21
CA ARG A 39 7.17 3.74 -28.83
C ARG A 39 6.17 2.64 -29.12
N LYS A 40 5.91 2.37 -30.40
CA LYS A 40 5.15 1.18 -30.81
C LYS A 40 5.73 -0.03 -30.11
N ALA A 41 4.91 -0.68 -29.30
CA ALA A 41 5.26 -1.95 -28.71
C ALA A 41 5.70 -2.91 -29.82
N PRO A 42 6.77 -3.69 -29.66
CA PRO A 42 7.06 -4.76 -30.58
C PRO A 42 5.88 -5.72 -30.58
N GLU A 43 5.43 -6.12 -31.75
CA GLU A 43 4.38 -7.15 -31.90
C GLU A 43 4.81 -8.38 -31.09
N ARG A 44 3.93 -8.86 -30.22
CA ARG A 44 4.17 -10.11 -29.46
C ARG A 44 4.42 -11.24 -30.46
N SER A 45 5.41 -12.09 -30.17
CA SER A 45 5.58 -13.30 -30.93
C SER A 45 4.38 -14.22 -30.68
N GLU A 46 3.80 -14.81 -31.76
CA GLU A 46 2.71 -15.79 -31.65
C GLU A 46 3.02 -16.93 -30.62
N SER A 47 4.29 -17.26 -30.43
CA SER A 47 4.73 -18.27 -29.45
C SER A 47 4.56 -17.87 -28.01
N ALA A 48 4.47 -16.58 -27.67
CA ALA A 48 4.21 -16.11 -26.30
C ALA A 48 2.71 -16.18 -25.93
N MET A 49 1.85 -16.27 -26.93
CA MET A 49 0.39 -16.31 -26.81
C MET A 49 -0.18 -17.73 -26.94
N SER A 50 0.66 -18.77 -27.11
CA SER A 50 0.19 -20.14 -27.26
C SER A 50 0.54 -21.01 -26.08
N VAL A 51 -0.42 -21.83 -25.68
CA VAL A 51 -0.19 -22.92 -24.72
C VAL A 51 0.54 -24.06 -25.44
N SER A 52 1.76 -24.39 -25.03
CA SER A 52 2.50 -25.49 -25.65
C SER A 52 1.88 -26.85 -25.30
N SER A 53 2.16 -27.87 -26.11
CA SER A 53 1.66 -29.25 -25.91
C SER A 53 2.21 -29.92 -24.63
N ALA A 54 3.09 -29.26 -23.88
CA ALA A 54 3.55 -29.71 -22.56
C ALA A 54 2.57 -29.39 -21.42
N PHE A 55 1.57 -28.56 -21.69
CA PHE A 55 0.50 -28.24 -20.76
C PHE A 55 -0.70 -29.16 -20.97
N GLU A 56 -1.22 -29.70 -19.88
CA GLU A 56 -2.47 -30.48 -19.88
C GLU A 56 -3.63 -29.57 -19.52
N LYS A 57 -4.75 -29.62 -20.29
CA LYS A 57 -5.98 -28.89 -19.96
C LYS A 57 -6.62 -29.55 -18.74
N ILE A 58 -6.84 -28.78 -17.70
CA ILE A 58 -7.39 -29.25 -16.41
C ILE A 58 -8.82 -28.79 -16.14
N TYR A 59 -9.19 -27.59 -16.66
CA TYR A 59 -10.54 -27.04 -16.55
C TYR A 59 -10.85 -26.12 -17.72
N GLU A 60 -12.14 -25.96 -18.04
CA GLU A 60 -12.60 -25.08 -19.11
C GLU A 60 -14.03 -24.61 -18.84
N SER A 61 -14.25 -23.30 -18.95
CA SER A 61 -15.56 -22.67 -18.97
C SER A 61 -15.90 -22.12 -20.36
N ASP A 62 -17.00 -21.40 -20.50
CA ASP A 62 -17.33 -20.69 -21.73
C ASP A 62 -16.35 -19.54 -22.02
N LYS A 63 -15.77 -18.89 -20.97
CA LYS A 63 -14.89 -17.73 -21.08
C LYS A 63 -13.40 -18.10 -21.10
N VAL A 64 -12.98 -19.09 -20.33
CA VAL A 64 -11.56 -19.38 -20.10
C VAL A 64 -11.22 -20.85 -20.15
N ALA A 65 -9.94 -21.18 -20.40
CA ALA A 65 -9.38 -22.51 -20.27
C ALA A 65 -8.13 -22.49 -19.41
N TYR A 66 -8.04 -23.45 -18.48
CA TYR A 66 -6.91 -23.62 -17.58
C TYR A 66 -6.11 -24.84 -17.95
N TYR A 67 -4.82 -24.68 -17.95
CA TYR A 67 -3.86 -25.73 -18.25
C TYR A 67 -2.83 -25.79 -17.12
N PHE A 68 -2.25 -26.97 -16.93
CA PHE A 68 -1.17 -27.16 -15.97
C PHE A 68 -0.01 -27.88 -16.61
N ARG A 69 1.20 -27.47 -16.26
CA ARG A 69 2.46 -28.08 -16.66
C ARG A 69 3.14 -28.70 -15.45
N GLU A 70 3.08 -30.04 -15.32
CA GLU A 70 3.51 -30.77 -14.15
C GLU A 70 5.02 -30.68 -13.87
N ASP A 71 5.88 -30.68 -14.93
CA ASP A 71 7.34 -30.64 -14.76
C ASP A 71 7.89 -29.28 -14.32
N ARG A 72 7.05 -28.26 -14.20
CA ARG A 72 7.41 -26.86 -13.84
C ARG A 72 6.44 -26.17 -12.93
N ASP A 73 5.41 -26.84 -12.43
CA ASP A 73 4.36 -26.23 -11.57
C ASP A 73 3.70 -24.97 -12.12
N ILE A 74 3.54 -24.89 -13.43
CA ILE A 74 3.01 -23.67 -14.07
C ILE A 74 1.57 -23.87 -14.49
N PHE A 75 0.68 -22.99 -14.06
CA PHE A 75 -0.62 -22.82 -14.67
C PHE A 75 -0.52 -21.90 -15.88
N ALA A 76 -1.29 -22.20 -16.92
CA ALA A 76 -1.58 -21.29 -18.00
C ALA A 76 -3.10 -21.04 -18.04
N ILE A 77 -3.48 -19.78 -18.15
CA ILE A 77 -4.87 -19.30 -18.22
C ILE A 77 -5.05 -18.64 -19.57
N GLU A 78 -5.90 -19.23 -20.40
CA GLU A 78 -6.24 -18.72 -21.73
C GLU A 78 -7.61 -18.06 -21.70
N ASP A 79 -7.67 -16.75 -21.96
CA ASP A 79 -8.90 -16.07 -22.28
C ASP A 79 -9.35 -16.42 -23.68
N LYS A 80 -10.57 -16.99 -23.84
CA LYS A 80 -11.08 -17.47 -25.11
C LYS A 80 -11.51 -16.34 -26.06
N ALA A 81 -11.85 -15.18 -25.52
CA ALA A 81 -12.29 -14.05 -26.33
C ALA A 81 -11.13 -13.38 -27.05
N THR A 82 -10.02 -13.16 -26.35
CA THR A 82 -8.82 -12.48 -26.90
C THR A 82 -7.73 -13.45 -27.33
N GLY A 83 -7.76 -14.70 -26.86
CA GLY A 83 -6.66 -15.66 -27.04
C GLY A 83 -5.43 -15.34 -26.18
N TYR A 84 -5.53 -14.43 -25.22
CA TYR A 84 -4.42 -14.08 -24.33
C TYR A 84 -4.13 -15.21 -23.34
N VAL A 85 -2.84 -15.48 -23.09
CA VAL A 85 -2.42 -16.53 -22.16
C VAL A 85 -1.57 -15.96 -21.04
N TRP A 86 -2.07 -16.01 -19.82
CA TRP A 86 -1.30 -15.77 -18.60
C TRP A 86 -0.57 -17.05 -18.19
N LYS A 87 0.66 -16.93 -17.64
CA LYS A 87 1.39 -18.02 -17.04
C LYS A 87 1.86 -17.64 -15.64
N THR A 88 1.70 -18.53 -14.68
CA THR A 88 2.14 -18.31 -13.29
C THR A 88 3.65 -18.32 -13.11
N GLY A 89 4.40 -18.71 -14.14
CA GLY A 89 5.85 -18.71 -14.16
C GLY A 89 6.40 -18.44 -15.56
N LEU A 90 7.72 -18.30 -15.67
CA LEU A 90 8.40 -17.95 -16.93
C LEU A 90 8.42 -19.08 -17.97
N ASP A 91 8.13 -20.32 -17.57
CA ASP A 91 8.18 -21.51 -18.43
C ASP A 91 9.54 -21.70 -19.12
N VAL A 92 10.63 -21.50 -18.41
CA VAL A 92 12.01 -21.64 -18.90
C VAL A 92 12.62 -22.96 -18.47
N PRO A 93 13.42 -23.64 -19.34
CA PRO A 93 14.08 -24.86 -18.94
C PRO A 93 15.22 -24.61 -17.95
N PHE A 94 15.45 -25.56 -17.05
CA PHE A 94 16.61 -25.54 -16.16
C PHE A 94 17.91 -25.65 -16.97
N LYS A 95 18.97 -24.99 -16.53
CA LYS A 95 20.28 -25.03 -17.19
C LYS A 95 20.75 -26.47 -17.41
N LYS A 96 20.66 -27.28 -16.36
CA LYS A 96 21.02 -28.71 -16.45
C LYS A 96 20.07 -29.48 -17.38
N GLN A 97 18.81 -29.13 -17.45
CA GLN A 97 17.86 -29.70 -18.43
C GLN A 97 18.32 -29.43 -19.87
N VAL A 98 18.77 -28.21 -20.16
CA VAL A 98 19.31 -27.85 -21.48
C VAL A 98 20.62 -28.60 -21.78
N GLU A 99 21.51 -28.74 -20.80
CA GLU A 99 22.76 -29.48 -20.93
C GLU A 99 22.49 -30.97 -21.21
N ASP A 100 21.64 -31.64 -20.40
CA ASP A 100 21.27 -33.03 -20.59
C ASP A 100 20.58 -33.27 -21.95
N ALA A 101 19.75 -32.31 -22.41
CA ALA A 101 19.12 -32.39 -23.72
C ALA A 101 20.13 -32.24 -24.86
N LYS A 102 21.10 -31.34 -24.74
CA LYS A 102 22.20 -31.18 -25.71
C LYS A 102 23.03 -32.43 -25.85
N ASP A 103 23.43 -32.99 -24.72
CA ASP A 103 24.22 -34.25 -24.68
C ASP A 103 23.45 -35.41 -25.32
N ALA A 104 22.14 -35.52 -25.02
CA ALA A 104 21.30 -36.57 -25.58
C ALA A 104 21.12 -36.42 -27.08
N VAL A 105 20.98 -35.19 -27.60
CA VAL A 105 20.86 -34.90 -29.06
C VAL A 105 22.19 -35.20 -29.78
N ASN A 106 23.32 -34.90 -29.15
CA ASN A 106 24.64 -35.16 -29.72
C ASN A 106 25.08 -36.60 -29.60
N GLY A 107 24.36 -37.45 -28.86
CA GLY A 107 24.75 -38.82 -28.56
C GLY A 107 25.84 -38.92 -27.49
N GLU A 108 25.97 -37.91 -26.69
CA GLU A 108 26.88 -37.77 -25.56
C GLU A 108 26.08 -37.90 -24.25
N GLY A 109 26.80 -38.14 -23.13
CA GLY A 109 26.18 -38.22 -21.81
C GLY A 109 25.46 -39.53 -21.47
N HIS A 110 24.65 -39.52 -20.43
CA HIS A 110 23.99 -40.71 -19.86
C HIS A 110 22.56 -40.97 -20.37
N TYR A 111 21.97 -39.99 -21.04
CA TYR A 111 20.58 -40.03 -21.47
C TYR A 111 20.47 -40.06 -23.00
N THR A 112 19.42 -40.73 -23.49
CA THR A 112 18.97 -40.59 -24.89
C THR A 112 17.78 -39.65 -24.95
N VAL A 113 17.50 -39.09 -26.13
CA VAL A 113 16.31 -38.22 -26.37
C VAL A 113 15.03 -38.94 -25.94
N GLU A 114 14.91 -40.25 -26.18
CA GLU A 114 13.77 -41.06 -25.78
C GLU A 114 13.60 -41.07 -24.27
N ARG A 115 14.68 -41.28 -23.53
CA ARG A 115 14.67 -41.43 -22.08
C ARG A 115 14.39 -40.08 -21.40
N LEU A 116 14.87 -38.98 -21.97
CA LEU A 116 14.54 -37.63 -21.48
C LEU A 116 13.08 -37.27 -21.78
N ALA A 117 12.57 -37.62 -22.96
CA ALA A 117 11.16 -37.41 -23.28
C ALA A 117 10.23 -38.15 -22.30
N GLU A 118 10.57 -39.38 -21.93
CA GLU A 118 9.83 -40.17 -20.94
C GLU A 118 9.97 -39.60 -19.54
N LYS A 119 11.19 -39.23 -19.14
CA LYS A 119 11.48 -38.63 -17.82
C LYS A 119 10.75 -37.32 -17.58
N TRP A 120 10.74 -36.45 -18.60
CA TRP A 120 10.11 -35.11 -18.50
C TRP A 120 8.65 -35.08 -18.96
N LYS A 121 8.08 -36.24 -19.32
CA LYS A 121 6.68 -36.37 -19.83
C LYS A 121 6.39 -35.45 -21.02
N ILE A 122 7.36 -35.25 -21.91
CA ILE A 122 7.29 -34.40 -23.10
C ILE A 122 7.63 -35.17 -24.37
N THR A 123 7.39 -34.58 -25.53
CA THR A 123 7.72 -35.19 -26.81
C THR A 123 9.21 -35.12 -27.13
N LYS A 124 9.70 -36.02 -28.00
CA LYS A 124 11.10 -35.97 -28.50
C LYS A 124 11.41 -34.66 -29.25
N ALA A 125 10.42 -34.05 -29.87
CA ALA A 125 10.57 -32.77 -30.53
C ALA A 125 10.89 -31.66 -29.49
N GLN A 126 10.17 -31.63 -28.37
CA GLN A 126 10.40 -30.70 -27.26
C GLN A 126 11.76 -30.90 -26.59
N VAL A 127 12.26 -32.14 -26.44
CA VAL A 127 13.62 -32.37 -25.97
C VAL A 127 14.66 -31.71 -26.89
N ARG A 128 14.47 -31.80 -28.21
CA ARG A 128 15.35 -31.12 -29.19
C ARG A 128 15.21 -29.60 -29.16
N GLU A 129 14.02 -29.10 -28.93
CA GLU A 129 13.76 -27.65 -28.72
C GLU A 129 14.50 -27.14 -27.47
N ILE A 130 14.37 -27.83 -26.34
CA ILE A 130 15.09 -27.52 -25.11
C ILE A 130 16.61 -27.53 -25.36
N ALA A 131 17.15 -28.49 -26.09
CA ALA A 131 18.57 -28.55 -26.46
C ALA A 131 19.06 -27.30 -27.21
N ASN A 132 18.20 -26.62 -27.93
CA ASN A 132 18.51 -25.40 -28.69
C ASN A 132 18.20 -24.10 -27.91
N THR A 133 17.62 -24.19 -26.73
CA THR A 133 17.29 -23.01 -25.92
C THR A 133 18.56 -22.32 -25.42
N PRO A 134 18.71 -21.03 -25.59
CA PRO A 134 19.82 -20.27 -25.00
C PRO A 134 19.75 -20.31 -23.47
N ILE A 135 20.90 -20.56 -22.83
CA ILE A 135 20.99 -20.48 -21.36
C ILE A 135 21.22 -19.03 -20.99
N GLU A 136 20.34 -18.49 -20.19
CA GLU A 136 20.50 -17.15 -19.60
C GLU A 136 21.40 -17.27 -18.35
N GLU A 137 22.57 -16.61 -18.39
CA GLU A 137 23.56 -16.72 -17.31
C GLU A 137 23.07 -16.20 -15.95
N SER A 138 22.14 -15.25 -15.96
CA SER A 138 21.53 -14.70 -14.74
C SER A 138 20.55 -15.66 -14.07
N MET A 139 20.02 -16.63 -14.80
CA MET A 139 19.10 -17.66 -14.30
C MET A 139 19.87 -18.90 -13.87
N ASN A 140 20.38 -18.90 -12.65
CA ASN A 140 20.92 -20.12 -12.05
C ASN A 140 19.79 -21.10 -11.67
N GLU A 141 20.12 -22.33 -11.29
CA GLU A 141 19.13 -23.38 -10.99
C GLU A 141 18.10 -22.95 -9.94
N GLN A 142 18.55 -22.24 -8.90
CA GLN A 142 17.65 -21.73 -7.86
C GLN A 142 16.66 -20.69 -8.40
N TYR A 143 17.15 -19.72 -9.16
CA TYR A 143 16.27 -18.71 -9.76
C TYR A 143 15.33 -19.29 -10.82
N THR A 144 15.81 -20.25 -11.61
CA THR A 144 14.94 -20.96 -12.56
C THR A 144 13.84 -21.73 -11.82
N GLY A 145 14.18 -22.36 -10.69
CA GLY A 145 13.19 -22.99 -9.83
C GLY A 145 12.13 -22.02 -9.36
N ILE A 146 12.52 -20.91 -8.76
CA ILE A 146 11.57 -19.86 -8.30
C ILE A 146 10.73 -19.30 -9.47
N ALA A 147 11.36 -19.07 -10.61
CA ALA A 147 10.70 -18.50 -11.79
C ALA A 147 9.66 -19.45 -12.44
N ASN A 148 9.77 -20.75 -12.21
CA ASN A 148 8.80 -21.73 -12.66
C ASN A 148 7.81 -22.18 -11.56
N SER A 149 8.08 -21.89 -10.29
CA SER A 149 7.32 -22.42 -9.16
C SER A 149 6.00 -21.70 -8.94
N LEU A 150 4.99 -22.46 -8.52
CA LEU A 150 3.75 -21.89 -7.99
C LEU A 150 3.99 -21.28 -6.60
N ILE A 151 4.74 -21.98 -5.76
CA ILE A 151 5.13 -21.46 -4.44
C ILE A 151 6.64 -21.58 -4.21
N SER A 152 7.17 -20.65 -3.43
CA SER A 152 8.50 -20.77 -2.86
C SER A 152 8.47 -20.47 -1.36
N ILE A 153 9.37 -21.12 -0.61
CA ILE A 153 9.51 -20.89 0.82
C ILE A 153 10.90 -20.35 1.15
N GLU A 154 10.99 -19.48 2.12
CA GLU A 154 12.25 -19.07 2.74
C GLU A 154 12.40 -19.68 4.12
N CYS A 155 13.58 -20.21 4.42
CA CYS A 155 13.86 -20.79 5.72
C CYS A 155 15.13 -20.22 6.33
N PHE A 156 15.12 -19.98 7.64
CA PHE A 156 16.29 -19.61 8.40
C PHE A 156 17.30 -20.76 8.49
N LYS A 157 18.57 -20.45 8.26
CA LYS A 157 19.70 -21.37 8.32
C LYS A 157 20.80 -20.80 9.20
N GLY A 158 21.42 -21.65 10.00
CA GLY A 158 22.43 -21.20 10.97
C GLY A 158 21.84 -20.72 12.28
N SER A 159 22.61 -19.94 13.04
CA SER A 159 22.20 -19.35 14.32
C SER A 159 23.08 -18.15 14.67
N GLY A 160 22.60 -17.26 15.50
CA GLY A 160 23.31 -16.03 15.91
C GLY A 160 23.69 -15.19 14.70
N GLU A 161 24.89 -14.61 14.72
CA GLU A 161 25.37 -13.72 13.64
C GLU A 161 25.60 -14.44 12.29
N SER A 162 25.66 -15.77 12.27
CA SER A 162 25.77 -16.58 11.04
C SER A 162 24.42 -16.95 10.44
N MET A 163 23.31 -16.46 10.99
CA MET A 163 21.97 -16.75 10.49
C MET A 163 21.74 -16.08 9.14
N THR A 164 21.27 -16.88 8.18
CA THR A 164 20.93 -16.47 6.83
C THR A 164 19.60 -17.09 6.44
N THR A 165 19.00 -16.65 5.35
CA THR A 165 17.84 -17.30 4.74
C THR A 165 18.28 -18.13 3.52
N THR A 166 17.51 -19.15 3.21
CA THR A 166 17.65 -19.97 2.00
C THR A 166 16.27 -20.17 1.41
N THR A 167 16.14 -19.90 0.12
CA THR A 167 14.89 -20.09 -0.62
C THR A 167 14.85 -21.47 -1.25
N TYR A 168 13.71 -22.13 -1.17
CA TYR A 168 13.37 -23.38 -1.83
C TYR A 168 12.14 -23.16 -2.70
N ALA A 169 12.13 -23.73 -3.89
CA ALA A 169 11.09 -23.60 -4.89
C ALA A 169 10.32 -24.90 -5.04
N SER A 170 9.01 -24.88 -5.32
CA SER A 170 8.21 -26.08 -5.55
C SER A 170 8.63 -26.82 -6.83
N ALA A 171 9.18 -26.12 -7.82
CA ALA A 171 9.81 -26.72 -8.99
C ALA A 171 11.32 -26.77 -8.85
N SER A 172 11.91 -27.95 -9.01
CA SER A 172 13.36 -28.11 -9.06
C SER A 172 13.79 -29.20 -10.03
N TYR A 173 15.00 -29.08 -10.59
CA TYR A 173 15.49 -30.10 -11.52
C TYR A 173 15.88 -31.44 -10.83
N ASP A 174 16.36 -31.37 -9.61
CA ASP A 174 16.90 -32.50 -8.86
C ASP A 174 15.91 -33.11 -7.83
N ASP A 175 14.65 -32.70 -7.81
CA ASP A 175 13.55 -33.15 -6.92
C ASP A 175 13.86 -33.06 -5.40
N LYS A 176 15.04 -32.57 -5.00
CA LYS A 176 15.49 -32.49 -3.62
C LYS A 176 15.31 -31.13 -2.97
N ASP A 177 15.26 -30.09 -3.76
CA ASP A 177 15.06 -28.74 -3.29
C ASP A 177 13.56 -28.38 -3.18
N GLY A 178 12.72 -29.07 -3.96
CA GLY A 178 11.28 -29.04 -3.92
C GLY A 178 10.71 -29.95 -5.00
N ASP A 179 9.62 -30.59 -4.68
CA ASP A 179 8.80 -31.41 -5.58
C ASP A 179 7.34 -31.11 -5.28
N SER A 180 6.48 -31.27 -6.26
CA SER A 180 5.07 -31.04 -6.12
C SER A 180 4.21 -32.04 -6.88
N SER A 181 2.98 -32.19 -6.44
CA SER A 181 1.96 -32.95 -7.16
C SER A 181 0.62 -32.23 -7.10
N LEU A 182 -0.08 -32.19 -8.23
CA LEU A 182 -1.40 -31.60 -8.35
C LEU A 182 -2.47 -32.69 -8.44
N GLU A 183 -3.45 -32.63 -7.56
CA GLU A 183 -4.56 -33.60 -7.50
C GLU A 183 -5.91 -32.87 -7.57
N ALA A 184 -6.81 -33.40 -8.42
CA ALA A 184 -8.20 -32.87 -8.49
C ALA A 184 -8.97 -33.22 -7.21
N VAL A 185 -9.71 -32.26 -6.69
CA VAL A 185 -10.62 -32.51 -5.55
C VAL A 185 -11.89 -33.19 -6.04
N SER A 186 -12.21 -34.34 -5.46
CA SER A 186 -13.37 -35.14 -5.84
C SER A 186 -14.68 -34.36 -5.62
N GLY A 187 -15.53 -34.31 -6.67
CA GLY A 187 -16.83 -33.66 -6.60
C GLY A 187 -16.83 -32.15 -6.86
N SER A 188 -15.70 -31.57 -7.28
CA SER A 188 -15.57 -30.15 -7.61
C SER A 188 -15.79 -29.83 -9.10
N ASP A 189 -16.16 -30.80 -9.90
CA ASP A 189 -16.33 -30.68 -11.35
C ASP A 189 -15.11 -30.06 -12.07
N GLY A 190 -13.91 -30.32 -11.53
CA GLY A 190 -12.64 -29.84 -12.07
C GLY A 190 -12.27 -28.42 -11.63
N LYS A 191 -13.08 -27.74 -10.81
CA LYS A 191 -12.80 -26.38 -10.34
C LYS A 191 -11.84 -26.31 -9.16
N GLN A 192 -11.74 -27.37 -8.37
CA GLN A 192 -10.85 -27.35 -7.19
C GLN A 192 -9.75 -28.38 -7.35
N TRP A 193 -8.54 -27.92 -7.02
CA TRP A 193 -7.32 -28.69 -7.09
C TRP A 193 -6.53 -28.52 -5.81
N LYS A 194 -5.74 -29.53 -5.47
CA LYS A 194 -4.84 -29.50 -4.33
C LYS A 194 -3.42 -29.71 -4.82
N LEU A 195 -2.56 -28.73 -4.59
CA LEU A 195 -1.13 -28.88 -4.79
C LEU A 195 -0.49 -29.31 -3.46
N ASN A 196 0.28 -30.39 -3.49
CA ASN A 196 1.11 -30.82 -2.37
C ASN A 196 2.57 -30.54 -2.74
N ALA A 197 3.15 -29.50 -2.15
CA ALA A 197 4.56 -29.18 -2.32
C ALA A 197 5.39 -29.71 -1.16
N VAL A 198 6.50 -30.40 -1.46
CA VAL A 198 7.40 -31.00 -0.49
C VAL A 198 8.80 -30.44 -0.66
N PHE A 199 9.37 -29.90 0.39
CA PHE A 199 10.70 -29.32 0.43
C PHE A 199 11.58 -30.17 1.34
N ASP A 200 12.15 -31.26 0.79
CA ASP A 200 12.87 -32.27 1.55
C ASP A 200 14.04 -31.69 2.37
N LYS A 201 14.83 -30.79 1.78
CA LYS A 201 15.97 -30.17 2.48
C LYS A 201 15.55 -29.22 3.61
N ALA A 202 14.34 -28.67 3.52
CA ALA A 202 13.75 -27.84 4.56
C ALA A 202 12.97 -28.67 5.59
N GLU A 203 12.66 -29.92 5.29
CA GLU A 203 11.76 -30.80 6.06
C GLU A 203 10.36 -30.16 6.25
N ILE A 204 9.82 -29.51 5.19
CA ILE A 204 8.54 -28.82 5.18
C ILE A 204 7.68 -29.34 4.03
N GLY A 205 6.39 -29.59 4.30
CA GLY A 205 5.34 -29.78 3.31
C GLY A 205 4.34 -28.66 3.37
N VAL A 206 3.82 -28.23 2.23
CA VAL A 206 2.78 -27.18 2.11
C VAL A 206 1.67 -27.69 1.21
N GLU A 207 0.44 -27.70 1.72
CA GLU A 207 -0.76 -27.96 0.95
C GLU A 207 -1.39 -26.65 0.48
N VAL A 208 -1.65 -26.51 -0.83
CA VAL A 208 -2.32 -25.35 -1.41
C VAL A 208 -3.62 -25.81 -2.04
N MET A 209 -4.73 -25.29 -1.58
CA MET A 209 -6.03 -25.45 -2.23
C MET A 209 -6.17 -24.39 -3.32
N ILE A 210 -6.48 -24.81 -4.54
CA ILE A 210 -6.58 -23.94 -5.72
C ILE A 210 -8.00 -24.03 -6.24
N THR A 211 -8.66 -22.88 -6.33
CA THR A 211 -10.01 -22.77 -6.92
C THR A 211 -9.94 -21.98 -8.23
N LEU A 212 -10.51 -22.56 -9.29
CA LEU A 212 -10.54 -21.99 -10.64
C LEU A 212 -11.95 -21.42 -10.90
N GLY A 213 -12.05 -20.14 -11.19
CA GLY A 213 -13.29 -19.46 -11.51
C GLY A 213 -13.72 -19.63 -12.97
N ASP A 214 -15.02 -19.54 -13.24
CA ASP A 214 -15.56 -19.60 -14.60
C ASP A 214 -15.21 -18.38 -15.46
N ASP A 215 -14.88 -17.28 -14.82
CA ASP A 215 -14.54 -15.96 -15.40
C ASP A 215 -13.03 -15.73 -15.55
N GLY A 216 -12.20 -16.65 -15.06
CA GLY A 216 -10.76 -16.58 -15.19
C GLY A 216 -10.02 -16.42 -13.87
N ASN A 217 -10.70 -16.13 -12.75
CA ASN A 217 -10.08 -15.95 -11.46
C ASN A 217 -9.40 -17.21 -10.95
N ILE A 218 -8.30 -17.04 -10.23
CA ILE A 218 -7.66 -18.12 -9.47
C ILE A 218 -7.54 -17.68 -8.02
N ASN A 219 -8.02 -18.54 -7.12
CA ASN A 219 -7.80 -18.38 -5.69
C ASN A 219 -6.84 -19.45 -5.18
N TYR A 220 -5.90 -19.03 -4.36
CA TYR A 220 -4.93 -19.89 -3.64
C TYR A 220 -5.17 -19.76 -2.14
N ASN A 221 -5.59 -20.87 -1.53
CA ASN A 221 -5.76 -20.94 -0.08
C ASN A 221 -4.74 -21.89 0.52
N ILE A 222 -3.95 -21.40 1.50
CA ILE A 222 -2.98 -22.19 2.26
C ILE A 222 -3.39 -22.16 3.73
N PRO A 223 -4.11 -23.18 4.21
CA PRO A 223 -4.45 -23.25 5.62
C PRO A 223 -3.17 -23.51 6.44
N TYR A 224 -3.07 -22.90 7.62
CA TYR A 224 -1.90 -23.13 8.50
C TYR A 224 -1.71 -24.60 8.86
N ASP A 225 -2.79 -25.34 9.07
CA ASP A 225 -2.76 -26.77 9.32
C ASP A 225 -2.27 -27.60 8.11
N GLY A 226 -2.26 -27.02 6.91
CA GLY A 226 -1.70 -27.61 5.69
C GLY A 226 -0.18 -27.46 5.61
N ILE A 227 0.45 -26.68 6.50
CA ILE A 227 1.89 -26.54 6.60
C ILE A 227 2.42 -27.58 7.61
N SER A 228 3.24 -28.50 7.16
CA SER A 228 3.66 -29.67 7.94
C SER A 228 5.19 -29.85 7.95
N GLY A 229 5.68 -30.68 8.86
CA GLY A 229 7.09 -31.08 8.91
C GLY A 229 7.88 -30.51 10.09
N LYS A 230 9.11 -31.00 10.28
CA LYS A 230 9.99 -30.61 11.40
C LYS A 230 10.62 -29.24 11.20
N GLY A 231 10.65 -28.78 9.94
CA GLY A 231 11.26 -27.53 9.53
C GLY A 231 10.43 -26.28 9.83
N ILE A 232 9.13 -26.39 10.19
CA ILE A 232 8.19 -25.26 10.37
C ILE A 232 8.76 -24.15 11.26
N LYS A 233 9.47 -24.48 12.32
CA LYS A 233 10.10 -23.49 13.20
C LYS A 233 11.15 -22.61 12.52
N LYS A 234 11.63 -23.03 11.36
CA LYS A 234 12.61 -22.30 10.54
C LYS A 234 11.98 -21.62 9.34
N LEU A 235 10.70 -21.88 9.09
CA LEU A 235 9.97 -21.21 8.01
C LEU A 235 9.95 -19.72 8.28
N SER A 236 10.56 -18.94 7.39
CA SER A 236 10.53 -17.49 7.44
C SER A 236 9.30 -16.96 6.70
N SER A 237 9.13 -17.39 5.44
CA SER A 237 8.01 -16.91 4.62
C SER A 237 7.61 -17.90 3.52
N ILE A 238 6.41 -17.69 2.99
CA ILE A 238 5.89 -18.34 1.77
C ILE A 238 5.58 -17.25 0.75
N SER A 239 5.96 -17.45 -0.52
CA SER A 239 5.59 -16.59 -1.64
C SER A 239 4.77 -17.39 -2.65
N ILE A 240 3.72 -16.77 -3.20
CA ILE A 240 2.81 -17.38 -4.17
C ILE A 240 3.07 -16.76 -5.55
N THR A 241 3.13 -17.59 -6.60
CA THR A 241 3.28 -17.22 -8.01
C THR A 241 4.29 -16.08 -8.25
N PRO A 242 5.55 -16.20 -7.79
CA PRO A 242 6.47 -15.07 -7.76
C PRO A 242 6.78 -14.46 -9.14
N PHE A 243 6.52 -15.17 -10.23
CA PHE A 243 6.77 -14.69 -11.59
C PHE A 243 5.52 -14.62 -12.47
N LEU A 244 4.32 -14.60 -11.90
CA LEU A 244 3.10 -14.37 -12.67
C LEU A 244 3.16 -13.00 -13.35
N GLY A 245 2.96 -12.98 -14.66
CA GLY A 245 2.99 -11.74 -15.43
C GLY A 245 4.36 -11.07 -15.52
N ALA A 246 5.43 -11.75 -15.17
CA ALA A 246 6.78 -11.20 -15.28
C ALA A 246 7.11 -10.82 -16.71
N SER A 247 7.66 -9.61 -16.91
CA SER A 247 8.04 -9.09 -18.23
C SER A 247 9.54 -8.79 -18.26
N GLY A 248 10.18 -9.17 -19.38
CA GLY A 248 11.60 -8.86 -19.60
C GLY A 248 11.82 -7.37 -19.80
N GLY A 249 12.79 -6.79 -19.07
CA GLY A 249 13.27 -5.44 -19.31
C GLY A 249 14.20 -5.34 -20.52
N VAL A 250 14.56 -4.11 -20.90
CA VAL A 250 15.55 -3.86 -21.96
C VAL A 250 16.92 -4.39 -21.51
N GLN A 251 17.46 -5.37 -22.22
CA GLN A 251 18.85 -5.76 -22.07
C GLN A 251 19.70 -4.96 -23.04
N THR A 252 20.53 -4.08 -22.49
CA THR A 252 21.60 -3.46 -23.25
C THR A 252 22.87 -4.30 -23.05
N VAL A 253 23.39 -4.89 -24.12
CA VAL A 253 24.65 -5.64 -24.10
C VAL A 253 25.69 -4.86 -24.86
N TYR A 254 26.87 -4.72 -24.25
CA TYR A 254 27.99 -4.08 -24.93
C TYR A 254 28.50 -5.02 -26.03
N ASN A 255 28.43 -4.54 -27.29
CA ASN A 255 28.98 -5.24 -28.42
C ASN A 255 30.45 -4.82 -28.61
N GLU A 256 31.40 -5.71 -28.27
CA GLU A 256 32.83 -5.44 -28.39
C GLU A 256 33.30 -5.17 -29.85
N LYS A 257 32.58 -5.68 -30.87
CA LYS A 257 32.93 -5.46 -32.28
C LYS A 257 32.53 -4.08 -32.77
N GLU A 258 31.37 -3.60 -32.31
CA GLU A 258 30.82 -2.30 -32.71
C GLU A 258 31.22 -1.19 -31.74
N LYS A 259 31.83 -1.54 -30.60
CA LYS A 259 32.15 -0.66 -29.47
C LYS A 259 30.99 0.18 -29.00
N ASP A 260 29.79 -0.38 -29.06
CA ASP A 260 28.54 0.28 -28.68
C ASP A 260 27.63 -0.68 -27.91
N TRP A 261 26.65 -0.10 -27.21
CA TRP A 261 25.62 -0.84 -26.52
C TRP A 261 24.48 -1.18 -27.48
N THR A 262 24.22 -2.46 -27.69
CA THR A 262 23.08 -2.92 -28.51
C THR A 262 21.99 -3.50 -27.64
N ASP A 263 20.76 -3.12 -27.93
CA ASP A 263 19.56 -3.71 -27.32
C ASP A 263 19.38 -5.14 -27.82
N LEU A 264 19.75 -6.12 -27.01
CA LEU A 264 19.60 -7.54 -27.36
C LEU A 264 18.17 -8.05 -27.33
N GLN A 265 17.22 -7.30 -26.75
CA GLN A 265 15.87 -7.81 -26.49
C GLN A 265 14.74 -6.86 -26.85
N LYS A 266 14.75 -6.23 -28.00
CA LYS A 266 13.50 -5.70 -28.59
C LYS A 266 12.41 -6.78 -28.74
N LYS A 267 12.79 -8.06 -28.67
CA LYS A 267 11.91 -9.21 -28.93
C LYS A 267 11.05 -9.63 -27.72
N TYR A 268 11.34 -9.13 -26.50
CA TYR A 268 10.64 -9.51 -25.28
C TYR A 268 10.08 -8.33 -24.48
N LEU A 269 10.19 -7.10 -25.03
CA LEU A 269 9.59 -5.93 -24.42
C LEU A 269 8.09 -5.99 -24.61
N THR A 270 7.39 -6.25 -23.54
CA THR A 270 5.96 -6.00 -23.44
C THR A 270 5.78 -4.64 -22.79
N PRO A 271 5.06 -3.69 -23.38
CA PRO A 271 4.67 -2.49 -22.68
C PRO A 271 3.78 -2.89 -21.50
N GLY A 272 3.83 -2.11 -20.44
CA GLY A 272 3.05 -2.38 -19.24
C GLY A 272 3.79 -1.96 -17.97
N TYR A 273 3.20 -2.32 -16.86
CA TYR A 273 3.69 -1.92 -15.54
C TYR A 273 3.25 -2.91 -14.45
N VAL A 274 3.95 -2.84 -13.35
CA VAL A 274 3.47 -3.34 -12.05
C VAL A 274 2.79 -2.19 -11.33
N PHE A 275 1.62 -2.44 -10.76
CA PHE A 275 0.95 -1.58 -9.80
C PHE A 275 1.29 -2.03 -8.38
N VAL A 276 1.68 -1.09 -7.50
CA VAL A 276 1.88 -1.29 -6.06
C VAL A 276 1.11 -0.24 -5.26
N PRO A 277 0.59 -0.58 -4.06
CA PRO A 277 -0.25 0.31 -3.27
C PRO A 277 0.59 1.24 -2.38
N ASP A 278 1.64 1.84 -2.92
CA ASP A 278 2.47 2.83 -2.23
C ASP A 278 1.74 4.17 -2.19
N GLY A 279 1.40 4.64 -1.01
CA GLY A 279 0.59 5.83 -0.81
C GLY A 279 -0.78 5.76 -1.52
N SER A 280 -1.00 6.66 -2.47
CA SER A 280 -2.22 6.65 -3.30
C SER A 280 -2.24 5.54 -4.35
N GLY A 281 -1.08 5.02 -4.70
CA GLY A 281 -0.82 4.01 -5.71
C GLY A 281 0.30 4.43 -6.65
N SER A 282 1.15 3.48 -7.02
CA SER A 282 2.32 3.70 -7.87
C SER A 282 2.40 2.69 -9.01
N LEU A 283 2.91 3.13 -10.17
CA LEU A 283 3.23 2.27 -11.29
C LEU A 283 4.75 2.15 -11.44
N ILE A 284 5.21 0.94 -11.76
CA ILE A 284 6.60 0.62 -12.09
C ILE A 284 6.59 0.09 -13.52
N ARG A 285 6.84 0.97 -14.50
CA ARG A 285 6.81 0.61 -15.93
C ARG A 285 7.96 -0.31 -16.29
N PHE A 286 7.70 -1.28 -17.17
CA PHE A 286 8.68 -2.31 -17.55
C PHE A 286 9.86 -1.75 -18.32
N VAL A 287 9.63 -0.77 -19.17
CA VAL A 287 10.60 -0.29 -20.17
C VAL A 287 11.59 0.74 -19.58
N GLU A 288 11.19 1.47 -18.55
CA GLU A 288 11.95 2.62 -18.04
C GLU A 288 12.90 2.26 -16.90
N ASN A 289 12.74 1.07 -16.33
CA ASN A 289 13.55 0.61 -15.22
C ASN A 289 14.65 -0.35 -15.67
N THR A 290 15.83 0.21 -15.86
CA THR A 290 17.03 -0.54 -16.26
C THR A 290 18.10 -0.48 -15.20
N SER A 291 17.77 -0.30 -13.94
CA SER A 291 18.77 0.17 -13.01
C SER A 291 19.18 -0.82 -11.93
N LYS A 292 20.20 -0.43 -11.20
CA LYS A 292 20.82 -1.13 -10.07
C LYS A 292 20.06 -0.90 -8.74
N PHE A 293 18.76 -0.60 -8.79
CA PHE A 293 17.98 -0.26 -7.60
C PHE A 293 17.65 -1.51 -6.78
N SER A 294 17.30 -1.27 -5.54
CA SER A 294 16.68 -2.28 -4.67
C SER A 294 15.24 -2.54 -5.11
N ASP A 295 14.71 -3.69 -4.71
CA ASP A 295 13.32 -4.03 -4.92
C ASP A 295 12.41 -3.11 -4.09
N TYR A 296 11.17 -2.88 -4.55
CA TYR A 296 10.10 -2.39 -3.71
C TYR A 296 9.75 -3.50 -2.71
N SER A 297 9.51 -3.12 -1.46
CA SER A 297 9.09 -4.03 -0.39
C SER A 297 8.16 -3.25 0.55
N GLY A 298 6.86 -3.36 0.34
CA GLY A 298 5.83 -2.72 1.15
C GLY A 298 5.15 -3.72 2.07
N ASP A 299 5.34 -3.58 3.38
CA ASP A 299 4.60 -4.37 4.37
C ASP A 299 3.17 -3.84 4.45
N VAL A 300 2.20 -4.70 4.19
CA VAL A 300 0.77 -4.32 4.27
C VAL A 300 0.44 -3.91 5.70
N TYR A 301 -0.20 -2.74 5.86
CA TYR A 301 -0.49 -2.10 7.14
C TYR A 301 0.72 -1.59 7.92
N GLY A 302 1.89 -1.52 7.27
CA GLY A 302 3.15 -1.16 7.88
C GLY A 302 3.82 -2.28 8.67
N SER A 303 5.09 -2.09 8.97
CA SER A 303 5.86 -3.08 9.74
C SER A 303 5.38 -3.17 11.19
N ASP A 304 5.23 -4.37 11.74
CA ASP A 304 5.03 -4.57 13.18
C ASP A 304 6.24 -4.09 13.96
N LEU A 305 6.13 -2.90 14.55
CA LEU A 305 7.22 -2.26 15.29
C LEU A 305 7.75 -3.10 16.46
N SER A 306 6.94 -4.01 17.02
CA SER A 306 7.37 -4.88 18.11
C SER A 306 8.26 -6.03 17.64
N SER A 307 8.19 -6.38 16.35
CA SER A 307 8.98 -7.42 15.69
C SER A 307 10.23 -6.86 15.02
N TYR A 308 10.47 -5.55 15.07
CA TYR A 308 11.61 -4.92 14.41
C TYR A 308 12.94 -5.40 14.99
N MET A 309 13.88 -5.68 14.12
CA MET A 309 15.17 -6.26 14.49
C MET A 309 16.03 -5.32 15.33
N TYR A 310 15.99 -4.01 15.05
CA TYR A 310 16.78 -2.98 15.71
C TYR A 310 15.94 -2.14 16.65
N TYR A 311 16.59 -1.61 17.69
CA TYR A 311 15.95 -0.58 18.52
C TYR A 311 15.62 0.64 17.67
N TYR A 312 14.42 1.12 17.80
CA TYR A 312 14.06 2.43 17.32
C TYR A 312 14.83 3.49 18.12
N SER A 313 15.95 3.94 17.56
CA SER A 313 16.52 5.23 17.98
C SER A 313 15.99 6.25 16.99
N ALA A 314 15.38 7.34 17.47
CA ALA A 314 14.86 8.47 16.73
C ALA A 314 14.71 8.23 15.22
N LEU A 315 13.50 8.14 14.75
CA LEU A 315 13.20 8.06 13.33
C LEU A 315 13.93 9.20 12.62
N ASP A 316 14.84 8.84 11.71
CA ASP A 316 15.41 9.79 10.77
C ASP A 316 14.42 9.92 9.62
N ASP A 317 13.29 10.59 9.92
CA ASP A 317 12.18 10.79 8.96
C ASP A 317 12.57 11.86 7.93
N SER A 318 13.77 11.73 7.37
CA SER A 318 14.24 12.65 6.33
C SER A 318 13.44 12.52 5.03
N VAL A 319 12.78 11.38 4.82
CA VAL A 319 11.84 11.13 3.72
C VAL A 319 10.66 10.35 4.30
N PRO A 320 9.44 10.92 4.30
CA PRO A 320 8.26 10.17 4.69
C PRO A 320 8.02 9.04 3.69
N LEU A 321 7.93 7.81 4.18
CA LEU A 321 7.51 6.65 3.41
C LEU A 321 6.03 6.41 3.65
N GLU A 322 5.34 5.98 2.61
CA GLU A 322 3.94 5.61 2.66
C GLU A 322 3.82 4.09 2.80
N ASP A 323 3.16 3.61 3.84
CA ASP A 323 2.89 2.19 4.01
C ASP A 323 1.66 1.77 3.18
N PRO A 324 1.64 0.56 2.59
CA PRO A 324 0.45 0.00 1.98
C PRO A 324 -0.71 -0.12 2.98
N VAL A 325 -1.83 0.52 2.72
CA VAL A 325 -3.03 0.45 3.58
C VAL A 325 -4.02 -0.64 3.14
N MET A 326 -3.72 -1.32 2.04
CA MET A 326 -4.55 -2.36 1.43
C MET A 326 -3.69 -3.49 0.84
N PRO A 327 -4.12 -4.77 0.94
CA PRO A 327 -3.36 -5.95 0.51
C PRO A 327 -3.57 -6.25 -0.98
N VAL A 328 -3.25 -5.31 -1.87
CA VAL A 328 -3.52 -5.40 -3.30
C VAL A 328 -2.32 -4.98 -4.13
N PHE A 329 -2.06 -5.69 -5.22
CA PHE A 329 -1.12 -5.29 -6.27
C PHE A 329 -1.61 -5.79 -7.62
N GLY A 330 -0.94 -5.39 -8.70
CA GLY A 330 -1.37 -5.85 -10.02
C GLY A 330 -0.30 -5.71 -11.08
N VAL A 331 -0.58 -6.27 -12.24
CA VAL A 331 0.25 -6.16 -13.43
C VAL A 331 -0.64 -5.88 -14.63
N SER A 332 -0.29 -4.88 -15.43
CA SER A 332 -0.89 -4.64 -16.75
C SER A 332 0.16 -4.88 -17.82
N GLN A 333 -0.21 -5.61 -18.87
CA GLN A 333 0.62 -5.91 -20.02
C GLN A 333 -0.04 -5.40 -21.29
N GLY A 334 0.56 -4.38 -21.91
CA GLY A 334 0.07 -3.73 -23.09
C GLY A 334 -0.20 -2.25 -22.87
N ASP A 335 -0.92 -1.63 -23.78
CA ASP A 335 -1.28 -0.21 -23.81
C ASP A 335 -2.71 0.07 -23.28
N GLY A 336 -3.21 -0.78 -22.40
CA GLY A 336 -4.58 -0.71 -21.86
C GLY A 336 -5.61 -1.51 -22.66
N THR A 337 -5.23 -2.05 -23.82
CA THR A 337 -6.15 -2.84 -24.67
C THR A 337 -5.91 -4.35 -24.62
N GLN A 338 -4.95 -4.81 -23.78
CA GLN A 338 -4.53 -6.21 -23.79
C GLN A 338 -5.01 -6.99 -22.58
N SER A 339 -4.26 -7.00 -21.51
CA SER A 339 -4.69 -7.69 -20.31
C SER A 339 -3.99 -7.23 -19.04
N ALA A 340 -4.67 -7.41 -17.92
CA ALA A 340 -4.15 -7.11 -16.61
C ALA A 340 -4.60 -8.17 -15.61
N PHE A 341 -4.02 -8.16 -14.41
CA PHE A 341 -4.62 -8.78 -13.25
C PHE A 341 -4.50 -7.84 -12.04
N VAL A 342 -5.47 -7.93 -11.16
CA VAL A 342 -5.40 -7.44 -9.79
C VAL A 342 -5.33 -8.64 -8.86
N ALA A 343 -4.46 -8.58 -7.87
CA ALA A 343 -4.24 -9.64 -6.89
C ALA A 343 -4.41 -9.08 -5.49
N TYR A 344 -5.19 -9.74 -4.64
CA TYR A 344 -5.51 -9.28 -3.30
C TYR A 344 -5.63 -10.44 -2.32
N ALA A 345 -5.35 -10.15 -1.05
CA ALA A 345 -5.45 -11.12 0.02
C ALA A 345 -6.67 -10.86 0.92
N ASP A 346 -7.45 -11.91 1.18
CA ASP A 346 -8.61 -11.90 2.09
C ASP A 346 -8.25 -12.46 3.47
N SER A 347 -7.09 -13.12 3.61
CA SER A 347 -6.56 -13.63 4.88
C SER A 347 -5.05 -13.70 4.86
N GLY A 348 -4.43 -13.44 6.01
CA GLY A 348 -2.98 -13.36 6.19
C GLY A 348 -2.38 -12.04 5.73
N ASP A 349 -3.21 -11.10 5.34
CA ASP A 349 -2.85 -9.78 4.83
C ASP A 349 -2.02 -8.97 5.83
N GLU A 350 -2.24 -9.12 7.13
CA GLU A 350 -1.43 -8.50 8.19
C GLU A 350 0.01 -9.05 8.29
N PHE A 351 0.32 -10.12 7.56
CA PHE A 351 1.66 -10.72 7.44
C PHE A 351 2.19 -10.66 6.01
N MET A 352 1.48 -9.98 5.11
CA MET A 352 1.83 -9.86 3.71
C MET A 352 2.82 -8.73 3.48
N THR A 353 3.85 -9.00 2.71
CA THR A 353 4.74 -8.00 2.10
C THR A 353 4.56 -8.08 0.59
N ILE A 354 4.28 -6.97 -0.06
CA ILE A 354 4.26 -6.87 -1.51
C ILE A 354 5.67 -6.58 -1.98
N VAL A 355 6.22 -7.47 -2.80
CA VAL A 355 7.55 -7.31 -3.38
C VAL A 355 7.40 -7.04 -4.87
N ALA A 356 8.03 -5.97 -5.37
CA ALA A 356 8.14 -5.73 -6.80
C ALA A 356 9.60 -5.49 -7.18
N THR A 357 10.08 -6.28 -8.13
CA THR A 357 11.46 -6.25 -8.58
C THR A 357 11.53 -5.60 -9.95
N PRO A 358 12.11 -4.40 -10.09
CA PRO A 358 12.39 -3.80 -11.39
C PRO A 358 13.46 -4.58 -12.15
N SER A 359 13.33 -4.65 -13.47
CA SER A 359 14.36 -5.28 -14.29
C SER A 359 15.72 -4.59 -14.15
N SER A 360 16.81 -5.34 -14.30
CA SER A 360 18.15 -4.80 -14.12
C SER A 360 19.03 -5.10 -15.34
N THR A 361 19.88 -4.12 -15.70
CA THR A 361 20.97 -4.32 -16.65
C THR A 361 22.20 -5.00 -16.05
N ASP A 362 22.24 -5.19 -14.72
CA ASP A 362 23.31 -5.94 -14.06
C ASP A 362 23.19 -7.42 -14.45
N LYS A 363 24.24 -7.95 -15.09
CA LYS A 363 24.33 -9.37 -15.49
C LYS A 363 24.20 -10.38 -14.36
N ASN A 364 24.35 -9.93 -13.11
CA ASN A 364 24.21 -10.77 -11.92
C ASN A 364 22.81 -10.70 -11.30
N LYS A 365 21.89 -9.89 -11.86
CA LYS A 365 20.50 -9.76 -11.40
C LYS A 365 19.55 -10.33 -12.44
N ILE A 366 18.38 -10.75 -11.96
CA ILE A 366 17.28 -11.19 -12.82
C ILE A 366 16.80 -10.00 -13.65
N ARG A 367 16.58 -10.24 -14.94
CA ARG A 367 16.28 -9.20 -15.94
C ARG A 367 14.80 -9.09 -16.28
N TYR A 368 13.95 -9.46 -15.34
CA TYR A 368 12.50 -9.35 -15.45
C TYR A 368 11.98 -8.36 -14.43
N THR A 369 10.95 -7.63 -14.78
CA THR A 369 10.10 -6.91 -13.83
C THR A 369 8.97 -7.83 -13.43
N TYR A 370 8.75 -8.01 -12.14
CA TYR A 370 7.72 -8.88 -11.58
C TYR A 370 7.33 -8.42 -10.19
N ALA A 371 6.13 -8.81 -9.74
CA ALA A 371 5.65 -8.56 -8.38
C ALA A 371 4.96 -9.80 -7.82
N TYR A 372 5.05 -9.96 -6.49
CA TYR A 372 4.47 -11.10 -5.81
C TYR A 372 4.20 -10.81 -4.33
N PRO A 373 3.26 -11.56 -3.71
CA PRO A 373 3.04 -11.51 -2.27
C PRO A 373 4.01 -12.45 -1.55
N LYS A 374 4.48 -12.00 -0.40
CA LYS A 374 5.32 -12.76 0.52
C LYS A 374 4.69 -12.72 1.91
N PHE A 375 4.37 -13.88 2.48
CA PHE A 375 3.70 -14.01 3.77
C PHE A 375 4.68 -14.48 4.84
N SER A 376 4.85 -13.70 5.91
CA SER A 376 5.88 -13.88 6.93
C SER A 376 5.39 -14.71 8.12
N TYR A 377 5.90 -15.94 8.25
CA TYR A 377 5.58 -16.83 9.37
C TYR A 377 6.51 -16.64 10.57
N ASN A 378 7.74 -16.17 10.37
CA ASN A 378 8.69 -16.00 11.45
C ASN A 378 9.67 -14.86 11.16
N THR A 379 10.06 -14.16 12.21
CA THR A 379 10.92 -12.98 12.15
C THR A 379 12.15 -13.18 13.01
N GLU A 380 13.30 -12.65 12.57
CA GLU A 380 14.51 -12.57 13.37
C GLU A 380 14.54 -11.28 14.20
N PHE A 381 15.14 -11.36 15.37
CA PHE A 381 15.30 -10.22 16.27
C PHE A 381 16.55 -10.33 17.13
N TYR A 382 16.99 -9.22 17.73
CA TYR A 382 18.09 -9.22 18.69
C TYR A 382 17.60 -9.48 20.11
N GLN A 383 17.98 -10.62 20.69
CA GLN A 383 17.77 -10.93 22.09
C GLN A 383 18.87 -10.28 22.94
N VAL A 384 18.52 -9.28 23.71
CA VAL A 384 19.45 -8.63 24.64
C VAL A 384 19.72 -9.53 25.84
N THR A 385 21.00 -9.66 26.21
CA THR A 385 21.48 -10.58 27.26
C THR A 385 21.86 -9.89 28.57
N ASN A 386 22.20 -8.59 28.52
CA ASN A 386 22.63 -7.83 29.69
C ASN A 386 22.25 -6.33 29.60
N GLN A 387 22.49 -5.62 30.69
CA GLN A 387 22.21 -4.16 30.75
C GLN A 387 23.19 -3.31 29.91
N ALA A 388 24.34 -3.87 29.51
CA ALA A 388 25.26 -3.18 28.62
C ALA A 388 24.80 -3.17 27.15
N GLY A 389 23.75 -3.93 26.83
CA GLY A 389 23.19 -4.00 25.48
C GLY A 389 23.77 -5.11 24.61
N ASP A 390 24.59 -6.04 25.19
CA ASP A 390 25.02 -7.20 24.44
C ASP A 390 23.80 -8.01 23.98
N ALA A 391 23.77 -8.41 22.71
CA ALA A 391 22.67 -9.10 22.11
C ALA A 391 23.14 -10.16 21.10
N TYR A 392 22.26 -11.12 20.78
CA TYR A 392 22.48 -12.08 19.71
C TYR A 392 21.23 -12.25 18.86
N ARG A 393 21.40 -12.57 17.59
CA ARG A 393 20.29 -12.79 16.66
C ARG A 393 19.59 -14.12 16.96
N LYS A 394 18.26 -14.05 16.99
CA LYS A 394 17.37 -15.17 17.29
C LYS A 394 16.10 -15.03 16.43
N THR A 395 15.43 -16.14 16.15
CA THR A 395 14.08 -16.15 15.56
C THR A 395 13.02 -16.28 16.65
N GLN A 396 11.77 -16.05 16.31
CA GLN A 396 10.63 -16.34 17.19
C GLN A 396 10.65 -17.82 17.59
N ASP A 397 10.23 -18.13 18.82
CA ASP A 397 10.16 -19.51 19.32
C ASP A 397 9.00 -20.30 18.68
N LYS A 398 7.97 -19.59 18.24
CA LYS A 398 6.82 -20.12 17.51
C LYS A 398 6.56 -19.26 16.28
N PRO A 399 6.28 -19.86 15.12
CA PRO A 399 5.83 -19.12 13.95
C PRO A 399 4.47 -18.44 14.23
N ASN A 400 4.12 -17.43 13.43
CA ASN A 400 2.77 -16.89 13.37
C ASN A 400 1.83 -17.97 12.82
N GLU A 401 0.63 -18.03 13.33
CA GLU A 401 -0.38 -19.01 12.94
C GLU A 401 -1.51 -18.26 12.22
N PHE A 402 -1.55 -18.38 10.90
CA PHE A 402 -2.57 -17.76 10.04
C PHE A 402 -2.73 -18.55 8.74
N ASP A 403 -3.90 -18.45 8.15
CA ASP A 403 -4.19 -18.98 6.82
C ASP A 403 -3.87 -17.91 5.78
N ILE A 404 -3.47 -18.31 4.59
CA ILE A 404 -3.36 -17.42 3.43
C ILE A 404 -4.57 -17.66 2.54
N ASP A 405 -5.23 -16.58 2.12
CA ASP A 405 -6.26 -16.60 1.08
C ASP A 405 -5.95 -15.49 0.08
N MET A 406 -5.54 -15.86 -1.14
CA MET A 406 -5.05 -14.95 -2.16
C MET A 406 -5.77 -15.16 -3.48
N THR A 407 -6.42 -14.13 -3.99
CA THR A 407 -7.13 -14.14 -5.26
C THR A 407 -6.40 -13.35 -6.32
N TYR A 408 -6.37 -13.88 -7.55
CA TYR A 408 -5.95 -13.22 -8.77
C TYR A 408 -7.15 -13.11 -9.70
N ASP A 409 -7.53 -11.87 -9.98
CA ASP A 409 -8.63 -11.53 -10.87
C ASP A 409 -8.09 -10.96 -12.18
N PHE A 410 -8.42 -11.60 -13.31
CA PHE A 410 -7.83 -11.26 -14.61
C PHE A 410 -8.80 -10.40 -15.43
N LEU A 411 -8.26 -9.31 -15.97
CA LEU A 411 -8.98 -8.30 -16.74
C LEU A 411 -8.50 -8.32 -18.18
N TYR A 412 -9.44 -8.13 -19.12
CA TYR A 412 -9.15 -8.19 -20.55
C TYR A 412 -9.87 -7.06 -21.30
N GLY A 413 -9.19 -6.51 -22.30
CA GLY A 413 -9.77 -5.51 -23.19
C GLY A 413 -9.72 -4.07 -22.69
N ASP A 414 -10.42 -3.20 -23.38
CA ASP A 414 -10.41 -1.75 -23.20
C ASP A 414 -11.65 -1.19 -22.48
N GLY A 415 -12.49 -2.08 -21.93
CA GLY A 415 -13.71 -1.70 -21.24
C GLY A 415 -14.90 -1.34 -22.17
N SER A 416 -14.75 -1.44 -23.49
CA SER A 416 -15.82 -1.10 -24.46
C SER A 416 -17.01 -2.08 -24.42
N ASP A 417 -16.84 -3.24 -23.83
CA ASP A 417 -17.86 -4.27 -23.60
C ASP A 417 -18.59 -4.15 -22.25
N GLY A 418 -18.19 -3.17 -21.42
CA GLY A 418 -18.73 -2.94 -20.09
C GLY A 418 -18.01 -3.70 -18.98
N GLU A 419 -17.04 -4.55 -19.31
CA GLU A 419 -16.15 -5.18 -18.33
C GLU A 419 -15.06 -4.18 -17.87
N PRO A 420 -14.42 -4.39 -16.71
CA PRO A 420 -13.33 -3.51 -16.26
C PRO A 420 -12.17 -3.48 -17.26
N VAL A 421 -11.70 -2.28 -17.58
CA VAL A 421 -10.55 -2.10 -18.48
C VAL A 421 -9.28 -2.76 -17.92
N ALA A 422 -8.44 -3.31 -18.81
CA ALA A 422 -7.21 -4.02 -18.42
C ALA A 422 -6.06 -3.06 -18.03
N ASP A 423 -6.32 -2.14 -17.13
CA ASP A 423 -5.37 -1.18 -16.57
C ASP A 423 -5.59 -1.00 -15.07
N TYR A 424 -4.85 -0.06 -14.41
CA TYR A 424 -5.00 0.18 -12.98
C TYR A 424 -6.38 0.72 -12.59
N THR A 425 -7.12 1.35 -13.50
CA THR A 425 -8.47 1.86 -13.21
C THR A 425 -9.47 0.72 -13.14
N GLY A 426 -9.36 -0.24 -14.05
CA GLY A 426 -10.14 -1.48 -13.98
C GLY A 426 -9.74 -2.36 -12.80
N MET A 427 -8.45 -2.42 -12.45
CA MET A 427 -7.99 -3.09 -11.22
C MET A 427 -8.64 -2.46 -9.98
N ALA A 428 -8.70 -1.12 -9.90
CA ALA A 428 -9.34 -0.43 -8.79
C ALA A 428 -10.85 -0.72 -8.72
N LYS A 429 -11.51 -0.76 -9.88
CA LYS A 429 -12.94 -1.09 -9.97
C LYS A 429 -13.20 -2.54 -9.52
N ALA A 430 -12.48 -3.51 -10.05
CA ALA A 430 -12.63 -4.92 -9.68
C ALA A 430 -12.38 -5.14 -8.18
N TYR A 431 -11.33 -4.54 -7.64
CA TYR A 431 -11.02 -4.63 -6.21
C TYR A 431 -12.08 -3.94 -5.33
N ARG A 432 -12.60 -2.78 -5.75
CA ARG A 432 -13.71 -2.10 -5.08
C ARG A 432 -14.98 -2.96 -5.06
N GLU A 433 -15.33 -3.58 -6.17
CA GLU A 433 -16.48 -4.49 -6.28
C GLU A 433 -16.34 -5.68 -5.32
N HIS A 434 -15.16 -6.31 -5.28
CA HIS A 434 -14.86 -7.36 -4.30
C HIS A 434 -15.07 -6.89 -2.85
N LEU A 435 -14.54 -5.72 -2.48
CA LEU A 435 -14.70 -5.17 -1.11
C LEU A 435 -16.15 -4.82 -0.76
N ILE A 436 -16.98 -4.49 -1.76
CA ILE A 436 -18.43 -4.28 -1.58
C ILE A 436 -19.13 -5.63 -1.36
N GLU A 437 -18.81 -6.64 -2.14
CA GLU A 437 -19.37 -8.00 -2.01
C GLU A 437 -19.05 -8.62 -0.65
N GLU A 438 -17.82 -8.44 -0.17
CA GLU A 438 -17.39 -8.86 1.18
C GLU A 438 -17.94 -7.98 2.32
N GLY A 439 -18.64 -6.87 1.99
CA GLY A 439 -19.22 -5.95 2.95
C GLY A 439 -18.20 -5.16 3.77
N VAL A 440 -16.98 -4.99 3.24
CA VAL A 440 -15.94 -4.09 3.76
C VAL A 440 -16.30 -2.65 3.40
N LEU A 441 -16.75 -2.42 2.18
CA LEU A 441 -17.26 -1.14 1.71
C LEU A 441 -18.77 -1.18 1.50
N THR A 442 -19.43 -0.04 1.69
CA THR A 442 -20.85 0.14 1.41
C THR A 442 -21.06 1.40 0.59
N VAL A 443 -21.65 1.24 -0.58
CA VAL A 443 -21.96 2.39 -1.44
C VAL A 443 -22.98 3.27 -0.74
N LYS A 444 -22.71 4.57 -0.66
CA LYS A 444 -23.64 5.58 -0.15
C LYS A 444 -24.59 6.00 -1.24
N GLU A 445 -25.78 6.42 -0.85
CA GLU A 445 -26.72 7.05 -1.79
C GLU A 445 -26.11 8.32 -2.37
N ASP A 446 -26.45 8.62 -3.63
CA ASP A 446 -25.99 9.81 -4.34
C ASP A 446 -26.40 11.07 -3.56
N GLU A 447 -25.40 11.82 -3.11
CA GLU A 447 -25.60 13.11 -2.45
C GLU A 447 -25.13 14.23 -3.38
N GLU A 448 -26.07 14.97 -3.94
CA GLU A 448 -25.77 16.21 -4.68
C GLU A 448 -25.38 17.36 -3.74
N GLY A 449 -24.72 18.36 -4.27
CA GLY A 449 -24.40 19.61 -3.57
C GLY A 449 -22.91 19.83 -3.34
N ASP A 450 -22.60 20.78 -2.48
CA ASP A 450 -21.22 21.17 -2.19
C ASP A 450 -20.39 20.02 -1.60
N ILE A 451 -19.10 19.98 -1.97
CA ILE A 451 -18.15 19.04 -1.34
C ILE A 451 -17.98 19.37 0.14
N PRO A 452 -17.67 18.38 0.98
CA PRO A 452 -17.36 18.66 2.37
C PRO A 452 -15.96 19.29 2.52
N MET A 453 -15.75 20.03 3.63
CA MET A 453 -14.46 20.53 4.06
C MET A 453 -14.16 20.06 5.48
N ARG A 454 -12.94 19.61 5.71
CA ARG A 454 -12.48 19.26 7.05
C ARG A 454 -11.70 20.39 7.70
N ILE A 455 -12.17 20.84 8.88
CA ILE A 455 -11.48 21.86 9.70
C ILE A 455 -11.19 21.27 11.08
N ASP A 456 -9.93 20.96 11.35
CA ASP A 456 -9.51 20.52 12.66
C ASP A 456 -8.94 21.68 13.48
N PHE A 457 -9.19 21.67 14.78
CA PHE A 457 -8.70 22.66 15.71
C PHE A 457 -7.73 22.05 16.71
N LEU A 458 -6.51 22.59 16.80
CA LEU A 458 -5.65 22.34 17.94
C LEU A 458 -6.02 23.33 19.05
N MET A 459 -6.51 22.81 20.16
CA MET A 459 -7.03 23.63 21.27
C MET A 459 -5.98 23.92 22.34
N SER A 460 -5.24 22.91 22.80
CA SER A 460 -4.16 23.10 23.75
C SER A 460 -3.12 21.99 23.71
N ASP A 461 -1.92 22.34 24.19
CA ASP A 461 -0.88 21.36 24.52
C ASP A 461 -0.11 21.79 25.77
N SER A 462 0.87 21.00 26.19
CA SER A 462 1.68 21.23 27.38
C SER A 462 3.14 21.52 27.05
N LYS A 463 3.76 22.42 27.82
CA LYS A 463 5.19 22.70 27.81
C LYS A 463 5.83 22.51 29.17
N LYS A 464 7.15 22.47 29.26
CA LYS A 464 7.86 22.57 30.55
C LYS A 464 7.58 23.92 31.18
N GLY A 465 7.12 23.92 32.47
CA GLY A 465 7.00 25.11 33.28
C GLY A 465 8.19 25.24 34.22
N VAL A 466 8.26 26.37 34.94
CA VAL A 466 9.26 26.57 36.00
C VAL A 466 9.13 25.50 37.09
N PHE A 467 7.91 25.13 37.40
CA PHE A 467 7.59 24.02 38.29
C PHE A 467 6.59 23.06 37.58
N GLY A 468 7.09 21.90 37.12
CA GLY A 468 6.25 20.90 36.44
C GLY A 468 5.94 21.23 35.00
N THR A 469 4.68 21.11 34.59
CA THR A 469 4.19 21.39 33.24
C THR A 469 3.15 22.50 33.25
N GLN A 470 3.10 23.25 32.17
CA GLN A 470 2.12 24.32 31.94
C GLN A 470 1.35 24.02 30.65
N GLU A 471 0.02 24.07 30.72
CA GLU A 471 -0.84 24.01 29.57
C GLU A 471 -0.76 25.31 28.76
N VAL A 472 -0.74 25.20 27.46
CA VAL A 472 -0.73 26.29 26.47
C VAL A 472 -2.02 26.16 25.66
N ALA A 473 -2.97 27.03 25.95
CA ALA A 473 -4.20 27.14 25.19
C ALA A 473 -3.99 28.05 23.96
N VAL A 474 -4.35 27.55 22.78
CA VAL A 474 -4.22 28.29 21.51
C VAL A 474 -5.55 28.46 20.78
N THR A 475 -6.57 27.69 21.16
CA THR A 475 -7.93 27.82 20.62
C THR A 475 -8.96 27.48 21.69
N THR A 476 -9.88 28.38 21.97
CA THR A 476 -10.98 28.15 22.91
C THR A 476 -12.24 27.69 22.19
N THR A 477 -13.24 27.22 22.94
CA THR A 477 -14.58 26.90 22.36
C THR A 477 -15.24 28.12 21.73
N ASP A 478 -15.02 29.34 22.26
CA ASP A 478 -15.55 30.57 21.69
C ASP A 478 -14.82 30.95 20.40
N ASP A 479 -13.53 30.62 20.28
CA ASP A 479 -12.74 30.78 19.06
C ASP A 479 -13.20 29.81 17.96
N VAL A 480 -13.40 28.53 18.28
CA VAL A 480 -13.95 27.53 17.35
C VAL A 480 -15.27 28.03 16.78
N LYS A 481 -16.17 28.51 17.66
CA LYS A 481 -17.45 29.09 17.22
C LYS A 481 -17.24 30.26 16.29
N LYS A 482 -16.38 31.21 16.63
CA LYS A 482 -16.08 32.40 15.81
C LYS A 482 -15.60 32.04 14.41
N ILE A 483 -14.65 31.07 14.33
CA ILE A 483 -14.07 30.64 13.07
C ILE A 483 -15.10 29.90 12.21
N LEU A 484 -15.84 28.96 12.77
CA LEU A 484 -16.87 28.22 12.02
C LEU A 484 -18.00 29.15 11.56
N ASP A 485 -18.48 30.09 12.41
CA ASP A 485 -19.49 31.09 12.00
C ASP A 485 -18.98 32.00 10.87
N LYS A 486 -17.67 32.31 10.87
CA LYS A 486 -17.05 33.09 9.79
C LYS A 486 -17.04 32.33 8.47
N LEU A 487 -16.58 31.08 8.47
CA LEU A 487 -16.54 30.22 7.28
C LEU A 487 -17.94 29.97 6.70
N ILE A 488 -18.95 29.78 7.57
CA ILE A 488 -20.35 29.67 7.14
C ILE A 488 -20.80 31.00 6.47
N GLY A 489 -20.41 32.14 7.08
CA GLY A 489 -20.68 33.45 6.52
C GLY A 489 -20.02 33.71 5.17
N ASP A 490 -18.91 33.05 4.88
CA ASP A 490 -18.19 33.08 3.61
C ASP A 490 -18.77 32.09 2.56
N GLY A 491 -19.77 31.29 2.94
CA GLY A 491 -20.46 30.36 2.04
C GLY A 491 -20.02 28.92 2.15
N ILE A 492 -19.06 28.58 3.03
CA ILE A 492 -18.62 27.20 3.27
C ILE A 492 -19.55 26.60 4.33
N THR A 493 -20.55 25.84 3.90
CA THR A 493 -21.61 25.32 4.78
C THR A 493 -21.49 23.81 5.07
N ASN A 494 -20.86 23.03 4.18
CA ASN A 494 -20.64 21.61 4.36
C ASN A 494 -19.30 21.39 5.07
N ILE A 495 -19.28 21.55 6.40
CA ILE A 495 -18.07 21.43 7.22
C ILE A 495 -18.21 20.26 8.18
N ASN A 496 -17.14 19.49 8.35
CA ASN A 496 -16.96 18.66 9.53
C ASN A 496 -15.65 19.02 10.24
N SER A 497 -15.58 18.76 11.54
CA SER A 497 -14.51 19.31 12.37
C SER A 497 -14.02 18.31 13.42
N GLY A 498 -12.76 18.45 13.83
CA GLY A 498 -12.17 17.71 14.93
C GLY A 498 -11.52 18.63 15.95
N LEU A 499 -11.71 18.32 17.24
CA LEU A 499 -11.08 19.03 18.33
C LEU A 499 -9.92 18.19 18.88
N MET A 500 -8.70 18.68 18.76
CA MET A 500 -7.46 18.08 19.23
C MET A 500 -6.94 18.82 20.47
N GLY A 501 -6.39 18.15 21.46
CA GLY A 501 -5.90 18.79 22.69
C GLY A 501 -7.01 19.42 23.56
N TRP A 502 -8.24 18.94 23.47
CA TRP A 502 -9.41 19.44 24.23
C TRP A 502 -9.41 19.01 25.70
N GLN A 503 -8.62 17.99 26.03
CA GLN A 503 -8.53 17.40 27.35
C GLN A 503 -7.64 18.25 28.27
N LYS A 504 -7.90 18.15 29.57
CA LYS A 504 -7.00 18.73 30.57
C LYS A 504 -5.57 18.16 30.39
N ASN A 505 -4.57 19.00 30.45
CA ASN A 505 -3.15 18.79 30.16
C ASN A 505 -2.82 18.74 28.66
N GLY A 506 -3.75 19.08 27.79
CA GLY A 506 -3.53 19.20 26.34
C GLY A 506 -3.25 17.90 25.61
N GLU A 507 -2.84 18.00 24.38
CA GLU A 507 -2.67 16.86 23.49
C GLU A 507 -1.62 15.87 24.00
N THR A 508 -0.46 16.34 24.41
CA THR A 508 0.68 15.49 24.78
C THR A 508 0.51 14.73 26.08
N LEU A 509 -0.08 15.33 27.12
CA LEU A 509 -0.04 14.80 28.48
C LEU A 509 -1.37 14.26 29.00
N ALA A 510 -2.46 14.45 28.28
CA ALA A 510 -3.74 13.84 28.61
C ALA A 510 -3.70 12.33 28.34
N LYS A 511 -4.26 11.51 29.24
CA LYS A 511 -4.42 10.06 28.97
C LYS A 511 -5.45 9.84 27.88
N PRO A 512 -5.30 8.82 27.04
CA PRO A 512 -6.26 8.52 25.97
C PRO A 512 -7.70 8.35 26.46
N SER A 513 -7.90 7.86 27.67
CA SER A 513 -9.22 7.65 28.26
C SER A 513 -9.75 8.81 29.11
N ASP A 514 -8.98 9.90 29.27
CA ASP A 514 -9.42 11.07 30.04
C ASP A 514 -10.53 11.82 29.27
N TRP A 515 -11.56 12.22 29.98
CA TRP A 515 -12.72 12.93 29.46
C TRP A 515 -12.93 14.32 30.08
N LYS A 516 -11.98 14.76 30.91
CA LYS A 516 -12.07 16.07 31.57
C LYS A 516 -11.59 17.15 30.62
N PHE A 517 -12.44 18.13 30.39
CA PHE A 517 -12.09 19.29 29.58
C PHE A 517 -11.05 20.17 30.27
N SER A 518 -10.18 20.78 29.50
CA SER A 518 -9.35 21.87 29.98
C SER A 518 -10.21 23.10 30.31
N LYS A 519 -9.91 23.74 31.44
CA LYS A 519 -10.64 24.96 31.84
C LYS A 519 -10.18 26.19 31.06
N ASP A 520 -8.96 26.14 30.54
CA ASP A 520 -8.34 27.26 29.83
C ASP A 520 -8.88 27.40 28.40
N ILE A 521 -9.47 26.35 27.84
CA ILE A 521 -10.09 26.36 26.51
C ILE A 521 -11.62 26.36 26.54
N GLY A 522 -12.24 25.96 27.66
CA GLY A 522 -13.70 25.96 27.81
C GLY A 522 -14.18 25.07 28.95
N LYS A 523 -15.25 25.47 29.59
CA LYS A 523 -15.92 24.65 30.58
C LYS A 523 -16.86 23.65 29.93
N LYS A 524 -17.22 22.57 30.64
CA LYS A 524 -18.15 21.54 30.19
C LYS A 524 -19.40 22.10 29.46
N GLY A 525 -20.05 23.14 29.99
CA GLY A 525 -21.22 23.77 29.39
C GLY A 525 -20.93 24.36 28.03
N LYS A 526 -19.79 25.05 27.85
CA LYS A 526 -19.37 25.64 26.61
C LYS A 526 -19.18 24.59 25.49
N PHE A 527 -18.58 23.46 25.79
CA PHE A 527 -18.48 22.35 24.84
C PHE A 527 -19.85 21.79 24.46
N LYS A 528 -20.76 21.67 25.43
CA LYS A 528 -22.12 21.17 25.14
C LYS A 528 -22.90 22.16 24.26
N ASP A 529 -22.79 23.46 24.55
CA ASP A 529 -23.43 24.50 23.77
C ASP A 529 -22.86 24.56 22.35
N LEU A 530 -21.53 24.46 22.19
CA LEU A 530 -20.85 24.41 20.89
C LEU A 530 -21.33 23.24 20.04
N MET A 531 -21.27 22.02 20.59
CA MET A 531 -21.69 20.80 19.88
C MET A 531 -23.13 20.88 19.43
N LYS A 532 -24.03 21.32 20.31
CA LYS A 532 -25.45 21.47 20.00
C LYS A 532 -25.70 22.51 18.93
N GLU A 533 -25.12 23.70 19.06
CA GLU A 533 -25.31 24.79 18.12
C GLU A 533 -24.91 24.39 16.70
N PHE A 534 -23.76 23.74 16.53
CA PHE A 534 -23.27 23.37 15.21
C PHE A 534 -23.94 22.11 14.66
N SER A 535 -24.33 21.17 15.50
CA SER A 535 -25.20 20.05 15.09
C SER A 535 -26.54 20.55 14.55
N ASP A 536 -27.15 21.59 15.19
CA ASP A 536 -28.38 22.23 14.70
C ASP A 536 -28.20 22.93 13.33
N LYS A 537 -26.94 23.25 12.95
CA LYS A 537 -26.54 23.80 11.64
C LYS A 537 -26.10 22.74 10.63
N GLY A 538 -26.14 21.43 11.00
CA GLY A 538 -25.69 20.33 10.15
C GLY A 538 -24.17 20.11 10.14
N ILE A 539 -23.44 20.78 11.03
CA ILE A 539 -21.98 20.64 11.16
C ILE A 539 -21.65 19.64 12.25
N ASP A 540 -20.88 18.63 11.87
CA ASP A 540 -20.39 17.60 12.79
C ASP A 540 -19.05 18.01 13.40
N ILE A 541 -19.00 18.09 14.76
CA ILE A 541 -17.74 18.37 15.50
C ILE A 541 -17.38 17.16 16.34
N SER A 542 -16.29 16.49 16.00
CA SER A 542 -15.79 15.31 16.68
C SER A 542 -14.70 15.61 17.72
N PHE A 543 -14.56 14.74 18.72
CA PHE A 543 -13.42 14.77 19.62
C PHE A 543 -12.30 13.88 19.04
N SER A 544 -11.12 14.47 18.82
CA SER A 544 -9.96 13.78 18.28
C SER A 544 -9.06 13.24 19.38
N ARG A 545 -8.59 11.98 19.24
CA ARG A 545 -7.63 11.38 20.16
C ARG A 545 -6.78 10.29 19.53
N ASP A 546 -5.48 10.31 19.89
CA ASP A 546 -4.55 9.20 19.67
C ASP A 546 -4.66 8.19 20.81
N PHE A 547 -4.90 6.92 20.49
CA PHE A 547 -5.06 5.84 21.45
C PHE A 547 -3.84 4.93 21.54
N VAL A 548 -2.80 5.15 20.73
CA VAL A 548 -1.63 4.30 20.66
C VAL A 548 -0.39 4.97 21.24
N SER A 549 -0.15 6.24 20.92
CA SER A 549 1.02 6.96 21.42
C SER A 549 0.86 7.33 22.90
N ILE A 550 1.78 6.87 23.74
CA ILE A 550 1.80 7.15 25.18
C ILE A 550 3.19 7.60 25.64
N ASN A 551 3.25 8.25 26.80
CA ASN A 551 4.50 8.64 27.43
C ASN A 551 4.48 8.46 28.96
N SER A 552 5.65 8.45 29.58
CA SER A 552 5.80 8.14 31.02
C SER A 552 5.21 9.20 31.96
N LYS A 553 4.98 10.44 31.48
CA LYS A 553 4.29 11.49 32.27
C LYS A 553 2.77 11.36 32.19
N MET A 554 2.28 10.85 31.08
CA MET A 554 0.87 10.56 30.85
C MET A 554 0.43 9.33 31.67
N ILE A 555 1.20 8.23 31.56
CA ILE A 555 0.85 6.94 32.19
C ILE A 555 2.10 6.10 32.46
N ASN A 556 2.06 5.30 33.56
CA ASN A 556 3.12 4.31 33.81
C ASN A 556 3.10 3.21 32.72
N TYR A 557 4.26 2.85 32.18
CA TYR A 557 4.41 1.81 31.16
C TYR A 557 4.05 0.40 31.63
N TYR A 558 4.22 0.11 32.93
CA TYR A 558 3.89 -1.20 33.47
C TYR A 558 2.41 -1.55 33.25
N GLY A 559 2.17 -2.60 32.46
CA GLY A 559 0.82 -3.07 32.11
C GLY A 559 0.04 -2.15 31.16
N ASN A 560 0.69 -1.13 30.56
CA ASN A 560 0.07 -0.24 29.58
C ASN A 560 0.86 -0.13 28.26
N ALA A 561 2.18 -0.28 28.30
CA ALA A 561 3.02 -0.17 27.11
C ALA A 561 3.32 -1.53 26.47
N ALA A 562 3.36 -1.54 25.17
CA ALA A 562 3.73 -2.68 24.35
C ALA A 562 5.23 -3.03 24.49
N LYS A 563 5.58 -4.26 24.15
CA LYS A 563 6.95 -4.76 24.26
C LYS A 563 7.35 -5.49 22.99
N HIS A 564 8.63 -5.35 22.66
CA HIS A 564 9.29 -6.10 21.59
C HIS A 564 9.31 -7.62 21.84
N LEU A 565 9.67 -8.38 20.81
CA LEU A 565 9.98 -9.82 20.87
C LEU A 565 11.01 -10.15 21.97
N ASN A 566 11.99 -9.29 22.21
CA ASN A 566 12.97 -9.41 23.28
C ASN A 566 12.44 -9.01 24.66
N THR A 567 11.15 -8.73 24.77
CA THR A 567 10.40 -8.35 26.00
C THR A 567 10.76 -7.00 26.60
N GLN A 568 11.55 -6.18 25.93
CA GLN A 568 11.79 -4.80 26.34
C GLN A 568 10.62 -3.89 25.92
N TYR A 569 10.42 -2.77 26.62
CA TYR A 569 9.39 -1.83 26.22
C TYR A 569 9.70 -1.24 24.85
N LEU A 570 8.71 -1.20 23.98
CA LEU A 570 8.77 -0.53 22.71
C LEU A 570 8.75 0.98 22.96
N THR A 571 9.89 1.64 22.73
CA THR A 571 10.05 3.08 22.99
C THR A 571 10.67 3.78 21.78
N VAL A 572 10.27 5.04 21.58
CA VAL A 572 10.81 5.92 20.52
C VAL A 572 11.37 7.17 21.18
N ASP A 573 12.65 7.47 20.93
CA ASP A 573 13.30 8.69 21.37
C ASP A 573 13.23 9.76 20.27
N LYS A 574 12.40 10.77 20.49
CA LYS A 574 12.24 11.94 19.60
C LYS A 574 13.06 13.17 20.06
N SER A 575 14.09 12.98 20.90
CA SER A 575 14.90 14.09 21.41
C SER A 575 15.67 14.87 20.34
N LYS A 576 15.87 14.28 19.14
CA LYS A 576 16.54 14.94 18.01
C LYS A 576 15.62 15.85 17.21
N VAL A 577 14.33 15.56 17.19
CA VAL A 577 13.32 16.27 16.38
C VAL A 577 12.44 17.20 17.23
N LEU A 578 12.20 16.86 18.49
CA LEU A 578 11.42 17.69 19.41
C LEU A 578 12.29 18.79 20.07
N PRO A 579 11.69 19.95 20.40
CA PRO A 579 12.40 21.03 21.07
C PRO A 579 12.89 20.60 22.46
N GLU A 580 14.05 21.13 22.90
CA GLU A 580 14.65 20.82 24.20
C GLU A 580 13.71 21.10 25.38
N ASN A 581 12.82 22.07 25.21
CA ASN A 581 11.80 22.45 26.20
C ASN A 581 10.50 21.68 26.09
N ALA A 582 10.40 20.69 25.22
CA ALA A 582 9.24 19.79 25.18
C ALA A 582 9.09 19.05 26.52
N PRO A 583 7.86 18.83 27.02
CA PRO A 583 7.65 18.18 28.30
C PRO A 583 8.15 16.74 28.32
N VAL A 584 8.13 16.05 27.19
CA VAL A 584 8.62 14.69 26.99
C VAL A 584 9.27 14.58 25.61
N THR A 585 10.26 13.69 25.50
CA THR A 585 10.93 13.34 24.23
C THR A 585 10.91 11.83 23.99
N ASN A 586 10.59 11.03 25.03
CA ASN A 586 10.48 9.58 24.91
C ASN A 586 9.01 9.15 24.95
N PHE A 587 8.61 8.41 23.93
CA PHE A 587 7.28 7.87 23.77
C PHE A 587 7.32 6.35 23.75
N SER A 588 6.17 5.74 23.95
CA SER A 588 5.96 4.30 23.84
C SER A 588 4.61 4.06 23.14
N PHE A 589 4.34 2.82 22.82
CA PHE A 589 3.08 2.42 22.22
C PHE A 589 2.23 1.67 23.24
N ALA A 590 0.95 1.95 23.28
CA ALA A 590 0.03 1.29 24.18
C ALA A 590 -0.17 -0.18 23.79
N LEU A 591 -0.43 -1.03 24.78
CA LEU A 591 -0.92 -2.38 24.51
C LEU A 591 -2.21 -2.33 23.68
N PRO A 592 -2.39 -3.14 22.63
CA PRO A 592 -3.62 -3.18 21.84
C PRO A 592 -4.90 -3.33 22.68
N THR A 593 -4.83 -4.15 23.74
CA THR A 593 -5.95 -4.30 24.69
C THR A 593 -6.28 -2.99 25.43
N LYS A 594 -5.29 -2.14 25.68
CA LYS A 594 -5.51 -0.83 26.32
C LYS A 594 -6.07 0.18 25.34
N SER A 595 -5.53 0.25 24.14
CA SER A 595 -6.02 1.11 23.08
C SER A 595 -7.50 0.88 22.79
N ALA A 596 -7.92 -0.37 22.56
CA ALA A 596 -9.31 -0.76 22.35
C ALA A 596 -10.24 -0.40 23.54
N ASN A 597 -9.76 -0.65 24.76
CA ASN A 597 -10.52 -0.32 25.98
C ASN A 597 -10.63 1.19 26.22
N TRP A 598 -9.58 1.97 25.91
CA TRP A 598 -9.61 3.43 26.07
C TRP A 598 -10.53 4.08 25.05
N LEU A 599 -10.51 3.60 23.80
CA LEU A 599 -11.44 4.04 22.76
C LEU A 599 -12.90 3.88 23.22
N THR A 600 -13.30 2.68 23.60
CA THR A 600 -14.67 2.42 24.03
C THR A 600 -15.04 3.17 25.31
N SER A 601 -14.10 3.33 26.26
CA SER A 601 -14.31 4.05 27.52
C SER A 601 -14.45 5.54 27.29
N LEU A 602 -13.63 6.13 26.41
CA LEU A 602 -13.74 7.55 26.09
C LEU A 602 -15.04 7.83 25.34
N TYR A 603 -15.34 7.06 24.29
CA TYR A 603 -16.57 7.23 23.51
C TYR A 603 -17.82 7.23 24.41
N ASN A 604 -17.95 6.27 25.32
CA ASN A 604 -19.07 6.19 26.27
C ASN A 604 -19.20 7.43 27.19
N ARG A 605 -18.17 8.28 27.29
CA ARG A 605 -18.17 9.50 28.11
C ARG A 605 -18.45 10.78 27.30
N ILE A 606 -18.08 10.75 26.02
CA ILE A 606 -18.22 11.92 25.15
C ILE A 606 -19.46 11.85 24.25
N SER A 607 -20.06 10.69 24.05
CA SER A 607 -21.24 10.49 23.21
C SER A 607 -22.49 11.31 23.67
N ASP A 608 -22.56 11.69 24.95
CA ASP A 608 -23.59 12.61 25.47
C ASP A 608 -23.45 14.05 24.91
N TYR A 609 -22.29 14.38 24.32
CA TYR A 609 -22.03 15.71 23.72
C TYR A 609 -22.21 15.67 22.21
N ASN A 610 -21.62 14.68 21.57
CA ASN A 610 -21.77 14.37 20.16
C ASN A 610 -21.41 12.90 19.91
N ASN A 611 -22.07 12.25 18.97
CA ASN A 611 -21.80 10.86 18.59
C ASN A 611 -20.59 10.69 17.65
N SER A 612 -19.83 11.75 17.39
CA SER A 612 -18.71 11.73 16.47
C SER A 612 -17.36 11.66 17.21
N ILE A 613 -16.47 10.80 16.74
CA ILE A 613 -15.12 10.65 17.26
C ILE A 613 -14.10 10.60 16.12
N THR A 614 -12.95 11.28 16.32
CA THR A 614 -11.79 11.14 15.43
C THR A 614 -10.73 10.30 16.13
N VAL A 615 -10.39 9.18 15.51
CA VAL A 615 -9.46 8.17 16.05
C VAL A 615 -8.13 8.26 15.32
N LYS A 616 -7.05 8.41 16.10
CA LYS A 616 -5.67 8.38 15.62
C LYS A 616 -4.91 7.22 16.25
N GLY A 617 -3.85 6.81 15.61
CA GLY A 617 -2.97 5.74 16.05
C GLY A 617 -3.54 4.35 15.81
N ILE A 618 -4.70 3.98 16.35
CA ILE A 618 -5.34 2.69 16.04
C ILE A 618 -5.60 2.55 14.53
N SER A 619 -5.91 3.65 13.87
CA SER A 619 -6.27 3.66 12.44
C SER A 619 -5.16 3.13 11.53
N ASN A 620 -3.89 3.41 11.88
CA ASN A 620 -2.75 3.17 11.00
C ASN A 620 -1.51 2.59 11.70
N THR A 621 -1.58 2.25 12.98
CA THR A 621 -0.45 1.64 13.69
C THR A 621 -0.84 0.26 14.18
N LEU A 622 -0.38 -0.76 13.46
CA LEU A 622 -0.58 -2.14 13.82
C LEU A 622 0.67 -2.69 14.52
N LEU A 623 0.49 -3.26 15.71
CA LEU A 623 1.61 -3.82 16.46
C LEU A 623 1.20 -5.00 17.32
N SER A 624 2.11 -5.95 17.47
CA SER A 624 2.03 -7.01 18.47
C SER A 624 2.61 -6.57 19.81
N SER A 625 2.49 -7.39 20.84
CA SER A 625 3.17 -7.15 22.13
C SER A 625 3.55 -8.46 22.80
N HIS A 626 4.81 -8.59 23.17
CA HIS A 626 5.39 -9.82 23.69
C HIS A 626 5.71 -9.74 25.17
N SER A 627 5.47 -10.82 25.89
CA SER A 627 5.70 -10.88 27.34
C SER A 627 6.36 -12.19 27.74
N SER A 628 7.35 -12.09 28.63
CA SER A 628 7.98 -13.27 29.23
C SER A 628 7.15 -13.91 30.35
N THR A 629 6.20 -13.16 30.93
CA THR A 629 5.46 -13.56 32.11
C THR A 629 3.94 -13.43 32.00
N GLY A 630 3.46 -12.84 30.92
CA GLY A 630 2.05 -12.59 30.64
C GLY A 630 1.66 -13.02 29.21
N PRO A 631 0.43 -12.80 28.80
CA PRO A 631 -0.01 -13.14 27.46
C PRO A 631 0.70 -12.28 26.42
N THR A 632 1.05 -12.89 25.30
CA THR A 632 1.43 -12.21 24.06
C THR A 632 0.15 -11.80 23.35
N THR A 633 0.12 -10.62 22.74
CA THR A 633 -0.92 -10.20 21.81
C THR A 633 -0.30 -10.22 20.40
N THR A 634 -0.79 -11.08 19.52
CA THR A 634 -0.35 -11.13 18.13
C THR A 634 -0.97 -9.98 17.33
N VAL A 635 -0.47 -9.74 16.13
CA VAL A 635 -1.01 -8.74 15.20
C VAL A 635 -2.50 -9.04 14.91
N THR A 636 -2.84 -10.26 14.53
CA THR A 636 -4.22 -10.71 14.29
C THR A 636 -5.11 -10.48 15.50
N GLN A 637 -4.60 -10.77 16.71
CA GLN A 637 -5.35 -10.49 17.94
C GLN A 637 -5.56 -8.98 18.17
N ALA A 638 -4.60 -8.13 17.78
CA ALA A 638 -4.74 -6.68 17.88
C ALA A 638 -5.84 -6.17 16.94
N ILE A 639 -5.86 -6.63 15.67
CA ILE A 639 -6.95 -6.33 14.71
C ILE A 639 -8.31 -6.71 15.31
N ASN A 640 -8.47 -7.94 15.75
CA ASN A 640 -9.71 -8.44 16.37
C ASN A 640 -10.17 -7.60 17.59
N LEU A 641 -9.24 -7.06 18.38
CA LEU A 641 -9.56 -6.18 19.51
C LEU A 641 -10.06 -4.83 19.04
N TYR A 642 -9.44 -4.28 18.00
CA TYR A 642 -9.84 -3.00 17.41
C TYR A 642 -11.21 -3.10 16.75
N GLU A 643 -11.42 -4.09 15.89
CA GLU A 643 -12.73 -4.34 15.25
C GLU A 643 -13.87 -4.46 16.27
N LYS A 644 -13.70 -5.28 17.33
CA LYS A 644 -14.70 -5.39 18.41
C LYS A 644 -14.95 -4.08 19.13
N ALA A 645 -13.94 -3.22 19.26
CA ALA A 645 -14.11 -1.90 19.87
C ALA A 645 -14.93 -0.98 18.94
N PHE A 646 -14.63 -1.00 17.63
CA PHE A 646 -15.37 -0.22 16.64
C PHE A 646 -16.79 -0.72 16.45
N GLU A 647 -17.01 -2.03 16.35
CA GLU A 647 -18.37 -2.60 16.32
C GLU A 647 -19.24 -2.10 17.49
N LYS A 648 -18.65 -2.05 18.69
CA LYS A 648 -19.37 -1.61 19.87
C LYS A 648 -19.76 -0.14 19.80
N ILE A 649 -18.88 0.75 19.34
CA ILE A 649 -19.20 2.17 19.22
C ILE A 649 -20.13 2.44 18.04
N LYS A 650 -19.97 1.73 16.91
CA LYS A 650 -20.86 1.83 15.73
C LYS A 650 -22.30 1.38 16.08
N LYS A 651 -22.47 0.32 16.87
CA LYS A 651 -23.78 -0.11 17.38
C LYS A 651 -24.49 0.95 18.22
N ASN A 652 -23.74 1.90 18.79
CA ASN A 652 -24.27 3.05 19.53
C ASN A 652 -24.45 4.29 18.64
N GLY A 653 -24.35 4.15 17.32
CA GLY A 653 -24.55 5.22 16.34
C GLY A 653 -23.35 6.17 16.18
N ALA A 654 -22.12 5.70 16.48
CA ALA A 654 -20.92 6.51 16.31
C ALA A 654 -20.67 6.88 14.85
N THR A 655 -20.39 8.17 14.58
CA THR A 655 -19.68 8.62 13.39
C THR A 655 -18.17 8.54 13.68
N VAL A 656 -17.45 7.79 12.88
CA VAL A 656 -16.03 7.51 13.10
C VAL A 656 -15.18 8.11 11.98
N ASN A 657 -14.32 9.04 12.34
CA ASN A 657 -13.34 9.63 11.44
C ASN A 657 -11.96 9.04 11.76
N MET A 658 -11.19 8.64 10.77
CA MET A 658 -9.89 8.00 10.99
C MET A 658 -8.80 8.63 10.12
N ASP A 659 -7.62 8.83 10.70
CA ASP A 659 -6.43 9.26 9.94
C ASP A 659 -5.85 8.05 9.22
N SER A 660 -5.78 8.08 7.87
CA SER A 660 -5.19 7.07 7.00
C SER A 660 -5.47 5.62 7.44
N PRO A 661 -6.74 5.22 7.60
CA PRO A 661 -7.07 3.92 8.16
C PRO A 661 -6.65 2.77 7.24
N ASN A 662 -6.09 1.73 7.83
CA ASN A 662 -5.85 0.45 7.19
C ASN A 662 -7.17 -0.24 6.81
N GLN A 663 -7.16 -1.05 5.76
CA GLN A 663 -8.36 -1.65 5.16
C GLN A 663 -9.23 -2.42 6.15
N TYR A 664 -8.65 -3.16 7.10
CA TYR A 664 -9.42 -3.91 8.10
C TYR A 664 -10.32 -3.02 8.98
N LEU A 665 -10.16 -1.69 8.93
CA LEU A 665 -11.02 -0.71 9.61
C LEU A 665 -12.00 0.02 8.68
N TRP A 666 -11.93 -0.16 7.36
CA TRP A 666 -12.78 0.61 6.43
C TRP A 666 -14.27 0.38 6.67
N LYS A 667 -14.67 -0.83 7.02
CA LYS A 667 -16.05 -1.18 7.40
C LYS A 667 -16.63 -0.29 8.52
N TYR A 668 -15.76 0.27 9.35
CA TYR A 668 -16.13 1.11 10.50
C TYR A 668 -15.88 2.59 10.28
N THR A 669 -15.26 2.97 9.16
CA THR A 669 -14.84 4.32 8.83
C THR A 669 -15.94 5.07 8.09
N ASP A 670 -16.36 6.23 8.60
CA ASP A 670 -17.28 7.12 7.89
C ASP A 670 -16.54 8.18 7.07
N ARG A 671 -15.34 8.61 7.55
CA ARG A 671 -14.50 9.61 6.91
C ARG A 671 -13.04 9.20 6.96
N TYR A 672 -12.41 9.11 5.81
CA TYR A 672 -10.99 8.89 5.63
C TYR A 672 -10.26 10.24 5.65
N LEU A 673 -9.48 10.51 6.68
CA LEU A 673 -8.70 11.74 6.84
C LEU A 673 -7.26 11.52 6.42
N GLN A 674 -6.58 12.59 5.97
CA GLN A 674 -5.16 12.57 5.58
C GLN A 674 -4.85 11.53 4.50
N SER A 675 -5.73 11.41 3.49
CA SER A 675 -5.50 10.51 2.36
C SER A 675 -4.25 10.93 1.58
N PRO A 676 -3.30 10.00 1.31
CA PRO A 676 -2.13 10.35 0.53
C PRO A 676 -2.50 10.83 -0.88
N VAL A 677 -1.77 11.81 -1.39
CA VAL A 677 -1.90 12.35 -2.74
C VAL A 677 -0.66 12.10 -3.59
N GLY A 678 0.20 11.22 -3.14
CA GLY A 678 1.45 10.83 -3.76
C GLY A 678 1.90 9.47 -3.26
N THR A 679 3.18 9.18 -3.49
CA THR A 679 3.85 7.92 -3.16
C THR A 679 5.11 8.20 -2.35
N SER A 680 5.81 7.16 -1.90
CA SER A 680 7.14 7.25 -1.29
C SER A 680 8.21 7.79 -2.26
N GLN A 681 7.90 7.92 -3.54
CA GLN A 681 8.77 8.46 -4.59
C GLN A 681 10.08 7.70 -4.74
N TYR A 682 10.01 6.38 -4.68
CA TYR A 682 11.18 5.56 -5.02
C TYR A 682 11.61 5.80 -6.47
N VAL A 683 12.90 5.72 -6.71
CA VAL A 683 13.51 6.06 -8.03
C VAL A 683 12.98 5.20 -9.19
N TYR A 684 12.49 4.01 -8.90
CA TYR A 684 11.91 3.10 -9.88
C TYR A 684 10.39 3.29 -10.10
N GLU A 685 9.73 4.08 -9.29
CA GLU A 685 8.34 4.46 -9.50
C GLU A 685 8.24 5.47 -10.63
N THR A 686 7.42 5.17 -11.60
CA THR A 686 7.31 5.98 -12.82
C THR A 686 6.11 6.90 -12.82
N ASP A 687 5.04 6.51 -12.11
CA ASP A 687 3.79 7.24 -12.05
C ASP A 687 3.16 7.12 -10.66
N SER A 688 2.52 8.19 -10.22
CA SER A 688 1.63 8.22 -9.06
C SER A 688 0.18 8.29 -9.54
N VAL A 689 -0.66 7.37 -9.07
CA VAL A 689 -2.05 7.22 -9.51
C VAL A 689 -3.03 7.22 -8.34
N PRO A 690 -4.29 7.69 -8.52
CA PRO A 690 -5.27 7.78 -7.44
C PRO A 690 -6.01 6.46 -7.17
N PHE A 691 -5.30 5.34 -7.12
CA PHE A 691 -5.91 4.02 -6.98
C PHE A 691 -6.73 3.90 -5.69
N LEU A 692 -6.16 4.31 -4.55
CA LEU A 692 -6.86 4.31 -3.26
C LEU A 692 -8.16 5.11 -3.33
N GLN A 693 -8.11 6.30 -3.92
CA GLN A 693 -9.26 7.18 -4.01
C GLN A 693 -10.35 6.62 -4.96
N MET A 694 -9.95 5.93 -6.02
CA MET A 694 -10.89 5.23 -6.91
C MET A 694 -11.59 4.07 -6.19
N VAL A 695 -10.86 3.28 -5.40
CA VAL A 695 -11.42 2.20 -4.58
C VAL A 695 -12.45 2.74 -3.57
N LEU A 696 -12.15 3.88 -2.94
CA LEU A 696 -13.01 4.47 -1.90
C LEU A 696 -14.15 5.34 -2.44
N ASN A 697 -14.16 5.65 -3.74
CA ASN A 697 -15.14 6.54 -4.35
C ASN A 697 -16.59 6.08 -4.06
N GLY A 698 -17.43 7.03 -3.62
CA GLY A 698 -18.85 6.78 -3.32
C GLY A 698 -19.12 5.91 -2.07
N THR A 699 -18.09 5.53 -1.29
CA THR A 699 -18.25 4.70 -0.08
C THR A 699 -18.01 5.48 1.22
N MET A 700 -17.08 6.41 1.22
CA MET A 700 -16.80 7.30 2.34
C MET A 700 -16.29 8.68 1.86
N GLU A 701 -16.35 9.67 2.73
CA GLU A 701 -15.75 10.97 2.46
C GLU A 701 -14.23 10.89 2.62
N VAL A 702 -13.47 11.36 1.63
CA VAL A 702 -12.01 11.31 1.62
C VAL A 702 -11.42 12.72 1.64
N TYR A 703 -10.49 12.97 2.56
CA TYR A 703 -9.90 14.29 2.78
C TYR A 703 -8.40 14.28 2.55
N ALA A 704 -7.91 15.31 1.86
CA ALA A 704 -6.49 15.57 1.65
C ALA A 704 -5.74 15.79 2.96
N PRO A 705 -4.41 15.68 2.97
CA PRO A 705 -3.58 16.21 4.04
C PRO A 705 -3.82 17.69 4.31
N TYR A 706 -3.54 18.16 5.53
CA TYR A 706 -3.81 19.56 5.91
C TYR A 706 -3.12 20.55 4.99
N SER A 707 -3.95 21.31 4.32
CA SER A 707 -3.56 22.27 3.30
C SER A 707 -2.56 23.31 3.78
N ASN A 708 -2.60 23.70 5.02
CA ASN A 708 -1.70 24.74 5.56
C ASN A 708 -0.27 24.26 5.89
N PHE A 709 0.09 22.98 5.62
CA PHE A 709 1.46 22.48 5.80
C PHE A 709 2.21 22.19 4.50
N SER A 710 1.57 22.41 3.36
CA SER A 710 2.18 22.29 2.04
C SER A 710 2.20 23.63 1.33
N PHE A 711 3.10 23.77 0.34
CA PHE A 711 3.10 24.93 -0.52
C PHE A 711 1.89 24.82 -1.46
N TYR A 712 0.93 25.78 -1.34
CA TYR A 712 -0.27 25.76 -2.16
C TYR A 712 -0.01 26.48 -3.47
N SER A 713 0.34 25.67 -4.46
CA SER A 713 0.32 26.09 -5.86
C SER A 713 -1.03 25.74 -6.49
N GLN A 714 -1.31 26.31 -7.66
CA GLN A 714 -2.46 25.92 -8.48
C GLN A 714 -2.45 24.42 -8.76
N ALA A 715 -1.27 23.83 -8.98
CA ALA A 715 -1.11 22.38 -9.22
C ALA A 715 -1.59 21.51 -8.03
N ASP A 716 -1.42 21.97 -6.79
CA ASP A 716 -1.91 21.22 -5.62
C ASP A 716 -3.44 21.20 -5.55
N MET A 717 -4.10 22.30 -5.91
CA MET A 717 -5.56 22.35 -6.03
C MET A 717 -6.06 21.44 -7.16
N LEU A 718 -5.39 21.46 -8.32
CA LEU A 718 -5.69 20.55 -9.42
C LEU A 718 -5.49 19.09 -9.03
N LYS A 719 -4.48 18.80 -8.19
CA LYS A 719 -4.25 17.46 -7.64
C LYS A 719 -5.41 16.96 -6.78
N MET A 720 -6.03 17.85 -5.97
CA MET A 720 -7.24 17.50 -5.21
C MET A 720 -8.40 17.14 -6.14
N ILE A 721 -8.54 17.90 -7.24
CA ILE A 721 -9.56 17.63 -8.25
C ILE A 721 -9.28 16.30 -8.97
N ASP A 722 -8.03 16.08 -9.40
CA ASP A 722 -7.59 14.84 -10.08
C ASP A 722 -7.81 13.60 -9.21
N TYR A 723 -7.58 13.71 -7.90
CA TYR A 723 -7.72 12.62 -6.95
C TYR A 723 -9.11 12.54 -6.29
N ASN A 724 -10.04 13.42 -6.68
CA ASN A 724 -11.40 13.47 -6.15
C ASN A 724 -11.45 13.47 -4.61
N ILE A 725 -10.68 14.36 -3.99
CA ILE A 725 -10.55 14.49 -2.53
C ILE A 725 -10.90 15.90 -2.05
N SER A 726 -11.47 15.96 -0.87
CA SER A 726 -11.90 17.20 -0.24
C SER A 726 -10.77 17.87 0.55
N PRO A 727 -10.72 19.22 0.60
CA PRO A 727 -9.67 19.94 1.33
C PRO A 727 -9.80 19.82 2.84
N SER A 728 -8.67 19.93 3.54
CA SER A 728 -8.61 19.96 5.00
C SER A 728 -7.62 21.00 5.53
N PHE A 729 -7.89 21.50 6.75
CA PHE A 729 -7.03 22.46 7.44
C PHE A 729 -6.93 22.14 8.93
N MET A 730 -5.75 22.39 9.51
CA MET A 730 -5.53 22.42 10.97
C MET A 730 -5.42 23.86 11.43
N LEU A 731 -6.29 24.33 12.32
CA LEU A 731 -6.38 25.73 12.71
C LEU A 731 -6.17 25.99 14.19
N THR A 732 -5.63 27.16 14.50
CA THR A 732 -5.61 27.78 15.82
C THR A 732 -6.08 29.24 15.72
N GLN A 733 -6.61 29.81 16.82
CA GLN A 733 -6.89 31.25 16.87
C GLN A 733 -5.66 32.05 17.31
N GLN A 734 -4.84 31.48 18.19
CA GLN A 734 -3.60 32.12 18.64
C GLN A 734 -2.44 31.70 17.75
N PRO A 735 -1.40 32.53 17.63
CA PRO A 735 -0.22 32.22 16.84
C PRO A 735 0.43 30.90 17.23
N SER A 736 0.75 30.09 16.21
CA SER A 736 1.34 28.74 16.37
C SER A 736 2.71 28.74 17.06
N TYR A 737 3.48 29.85 17.06
CA TYR A 737 4.74 29.94 17.79
C TYR A 737 4.59 29.67 19.30
N LEU A 738 3.39 29.83 19.87
CA LEU A 738 3.12 29.50 21.27
C LEU A 738 3.32 27.99 21.55
N LEU A 739 3.20 27.16 20.53
CA LEU A 739 3.40 25.71 20.56
C LEU A 739 4.87 25.28 20.38
N ALA A 740 5.77 26.22 20.04
CA ALA A 740 7.17 25.91 19.72
C ALA A 740 7.97 25.21 20.85
N SER A 741 7.44 25.17 22.07
CA SER A 741 8.03 24.46 23.21
C SER A 741 7.21 23.26 23.68
N THR A 742 6.28 22.80 22.87
CA THR A 742 5.44 21.62 23.09
C THR A 742 5.82 20.50 22.13
N THR A 743 5.21 19.34 22.25
CA THR A 743 5.36 18.27 21.23
C THR A 743 4.53 18.51 19.99
N SER A 744 3.60 19.46 20.02
CA SER A 744 2.82 19.91 18.88
C SER A 744 3.52 21.03 18.08
N CYS A 745 4.85 21.16 18.18
CA CYS A 745 5.65 22.16 17.46
C CYS A 745 5.61 21.97 15.93
N ASP A 746 5.26 20.79 15.46
CA ASP A 746 5.10 20.47 14.03
C ASP A 746 3.89 21.18 13.42
N TYR A 747 2.92 21.61 14.23
CA TYR A 747 1.79 22.47 13.80
C TYR A 747 2.23 23.96 13.81
N TYR A 748 3.24 24.29 13.00
CA TYR A 748 3.94 25.57 13.01
C TYR A 748 3.23 26.71 12.25
N SER A 749 2.18 26.41 11.50
CA SER A 749 1.50 27.39 10.63
C SER A 749 -0.02 27.11 10.61
N THR A 750 -0.73 27.59 11.66
CA THR A 750 -2.13 27.21 11.89
C THR A 750 -3.06 28.37 12.23
N GLU A 751 -2.53 29.61 12.38
CA GLU A 751 -3.34 30.77 12.80
C GLU A 751 -4.40 31.13 11.73
N PHE A 752 -5.68 31.09 12.10
CA PHE A 752 -6.81 31.28 11.18
C PHE A 752 -6.74 32.55 10.36
N ASP A 753 -6.41 33.69 11.00
CA ASP A 753 -6.38 35.00 10.35
C ASP A 753 -5.35 35.04 9.17
N GLN A 754 -4.39 34.10 9.11
CA GLN A 754 -3.43 33.98 8.01
C GLN A 754 -3.95 33.10 6.85
N TYR A 755 -4.94 32.26 7.10
CA TYR A 755 -5.41 31.24 6.15
C TYR A 755 -6.82 31.48 5.64
N GLU A 756 -7.58 32.44 6.16
CA GLU A 756 -8.95 32.70 5.77
C GLU A 756 -9.15 32.85 4.26
N ASP A 757 -8.34 33.70 3.61
CA ASP A 757 -8.39 33.89 2.16
C ASP A 757 -7.98 32.61 1.38
N LEU A 758 -6.99 31.88 1.86
CA LEU A 758 -6.53 30.66 1.23
C LEU A 758 -7.57 29.53 1.35
N ILE A 759 -8.23 29.41 2.51
CA ILE A 759 -9.33 28.46 2.74
C ILE A 759 -10.44 28.70 1.71
N ASN A 760 -10.87 29.96 1.58
CA ASN A 760 -11.90 30.33 0.62
C ASN A 760 -11.49 30.05 -0.83
N THR A 761 -10.25 30.37 -1.20
CA THR A 761 -9.71 30.12 -2.54
C THR A 761 -9.68 28.64 -2.88
N ILE A 762 -9.10 27.81 -2.01
CA ILE A 762 -8.98 26.36 -2.22
C ILE A 762 -10.36 25.72 -2.29
N TYR A 763 -11.23 26.04 -1.31
CA TYR A 763 -12.57 25.47 -1.29
C TYR A 763 -13.34 25.80 -2.56
N THR A 764 -13.40 27.08 -2.95
CA THR A 764 -14.12 27.50 -4.14
C THR A 764 -13.59 26.83 -5.39
N THR A 765 -12.26 26.80 -5.58
CA THR A 765 -11.62 26.21 -6.77
C THR A 765 -11.94 24.72 -6.89
N VAL A 766 -11.86 23.97 -5.79
CA VAL A 766 -12.11 22.52 -5.81
C VAL A 766 -13.61 22.23 -5.87
N ASN A 767 -14.44 22.98 -5.13
CA ASN A 767 -15.89 22.80 -5.11
C ASN A 767 -16.54 23.10 -6.45
N ASP A 768 -16.09 24.13 -7.17
CA ASP A 768 -16.62 24.49 -8.48
C ASP A 768 -16.56 23.36 -9.52
N VAL A 769 -15.65 22.42 -9.31
CA VAL A 769 -15.48 21.24 -10.17
C VAL A 769 -16.10 20.01 -9.55
N LEU A 770 -15.66 19.62 -8.34
CA LEU A 770 -16.03 18.33 -7.74
C LEU A 770 -17.50 18.26 -7.29
N SER A 771 -18.15 19.38 -6.99
CA SER A 771 -19.60 19.38 -6.69
C SER A 771 -20.45 18.88 -7.85
N LYS A 772 -19.98 19.01 -9.10
CA LYS A 772 -20.68 18.57 -10.31
C LYS A 772 -20.60 17.05 -10.55
N VAL A 773 -19.64 16.39 -9.93
CA VAL A 773 -19.43 14.93 -10.00
C VAL A 773 -19.57 14.24 -8.65
N LYS A 774 -20.00 14.98 -7.63
CA LYS A 774 -20.30 14.43 -6.31
C LYS A 774 -21.44 13.42 -6.43
N GLY A 775 -21.27 12.24 -5.81
CA GLY A 775 -22.20 11.13 -5.92
C GLY A 775 -22.11 10.31 -7.21
N CYS A 776 -21.33 10.76 -8.21
CA CYS A 776 -21.10 9.96 -9.42
C CYS A 776 -20.09 8.85 -9.15
N GLU A 777 -20.25 7.71 -9.83
CA GLU A 777 -19.27 6.63 -9.84
C GLU A 777 -18.09 7.03 -10.74
N TRP A 778 -16.87 6.92 -10.22
CA TRP A 778 -15.64 7.16 -10.97
C TRP A 778 -15.28 5.91 -11.76
N ILE A 779 -15.48 5.96 -13.07
CA ILE A 779 -15.36 4.77 -13.95
C ILE A 779 -14.02 4.68 -14.70
N GLY A 780 -13.25 5.76 -14.81
CA GLY A 780 -11.98 5.75 -15.52
C GLY A 780 -11.15 7.01 -15.35
N ARG A 781 -9.86 6.88 -15.63
CA ARG A 781 -8.90 7.99 -15.68
C ARG A 781 -7.95 7.79 -16.84
N LYS A 782 -7.91 8.75 -17.75
CA LYS A 782 -7.09 8.72 -18.97
C LYS A 782 -6.11 9.90 -18.97
N VAL A 783 -4.93 9.68 -19.48
CA VAL A 783 -4.00 10.76 -19.82
C VAL A 783 -4.16 11.04 -21.30
N LEU A 784 -4.71 12.21 -21.63
CA LEU A 784 -5.00 12.60 -23.00
C LEU A 784 -3.78 13.16 -23.71
N ASP A 785 -2.96 13.91 -22.98
CA ASP A 785 -1.68 14.47 -23.44
C ASP A 785 -0.81 14.76 -22.21
N ASP A 786 0.46 15.12 -22.42
CA ASP A 786 1.38 15.49 -21.35
C ASP A 786 0.80 16.60 -20.47
N GLY A 787 0.45 16.27 -19.24
CA GLY A 787 -0.18 17.19 -18.29
C GLY A 787 -1.67 17.46 -18.50
N VAL A 788 -2.37 16.69 -19.35
CA VAL A 788 -3.83 16.77 -19.54
C VAL A 788 -4.49 15.43 -19.18
N ILE A 789 -5.34 15.46 -18.18
CA ILE A 789 -5.99 14.28 -17.62
C ILE A 789 -7.51 14.39 -17.76
N ALA A 790 -8.13 13.26 -18.04
CA ALA A 790 -9.59 13.10 -18.04
C ALA A 790 -9.99 12.07 -16.99
N ASN A 791 -10.81 12.49 -16.02
CA ASN A 791 -11.47 11.60 -15.07
C ASN A 791 -12.92 11.42 -15.51
N GLU A 792 -13.31 10.18 -15.79
CA GLU A 792 -14.62 9.81 -16.31
C GLU A 792 -15.53 9.34 -15.18
N TYR A 793 -16.73 9.90 -15.12
CA TYR A 793 -17.73 9.61 -14.10
C TYR A 793 -19.07 9.25 -14.75
N THR A 794 -19.84 8.39 -14.07
CA THR A 794 -21.20 8.05 -14.49
C THR A 794 -22.20 8.23 -13.34
N SER A 795 -23.42 8.57 -13.70
CA SER A 795 -24.56 8.66 -12.79
C SER A 795 -25.85 8.33 -13.53
N ASN A 796 -26.98 8.37 -12.83
CA ASN A 796 -28.30 8.21 -13.44
C ASN A 796 -28.62 9.28 -14.51
N ASP A 797 -27.98 10.47 -14.42
CA ASP A 797 -28.18 11.59 -15.36
C ASP A 797 -27.27 11.51 -16.58
N GLY A 798 -26.34 10.56 -16.65
CA GLY A 798 -25.43 10.34 -17.76
C GLY A 798 -23.95 10.40 -17.34
N GLU A 799 -23.09 10.43 -18.35
CA GLU A 799 -21.64 10.49 -18.16
C GLU A 799 -21.16 11.94 -18.08
N LYS A 800 -20.17 12.18 -17.24
CA LYS A 800 -19.44 13.44 -17.10
C LYS A 800 -17.96 13.19 -17.08
N THR A 801 -17.19 14.09 -17.69
CA THR A 801 -15.73 14.02 -17.62
C THR A 801 -15.16 15.30 -17.02
N VAL A 802 -14.30 15.14 -16.02
CA VAL A 802 -13.49 16.22 -15.47
C VAL A 802 -12.17 16.24 -16.23
N ILE A 803 -11.93 17.33 -16.98
CA ILE A 803 -10.65 17.55 -17.64
C ILE A 803 -9.78 18.40 -16.72
N ILE A 804 -8.58 17.91 -16.41
CA ILE A 804 -7.58 18.59 -15.61
C ILE A 804 -6.43 18.97 -16.52
N ASN A 805 -6.20 20.26 -16.68
CA ASN A 805 -5.10 20.82 -17.47
C ASN A 805 -4.01 21.37 -16.55
N TYR A 806 -2.94 20.65 -16.37
CA TYR A 806 -1.76 21.05 -15.60
C TYR A 806 -0.79 21.90 -16.42
N THR A 807 -1.01 22.04 -17.74
CA THR A 807 -0.09 22.76 -18.64
C THR A 807 -0.24 24.29 -18.53
N ASP A 808 0.75 25.01 -19.04
CA ASP A 808 0.73 26.48 -19.11
C ASP A 808 -0.03 27.01 -20.35
N GLU A 809 -0.67 26.12 -21.13
CA GLU A 809 -1.40 26.48 -22.35
C GLU A 809 -2.88 26.03 -22.24
N GLU A 810 -3.77 26.74 -22.92
CA GLU A 810 -5.17 26.38 -23.07
C GLU A 810 -5.28 25.12 -23.96
N VAL A 811 -6.09 24.14 -23.56
CA VAL A 811 -6.39 22.95 -24.36
C VAL A 811 -7.86 22.91 -24.76
N THR A 812 -8.15 22.28 -25.89
CA THR A 812 -9.53 22.09 -26.37
C THR A 812 -9.83 20.61 -26.46
N ILE A 813 -10.80 20.13 -25.67
CA ILE A 813 -11.25 18.75 -25.63
C ILE A 813 -12.73 18.68 -25.99
N ASN A 814 -13.11 17.87 -26.96
CA ASN A 814 -14.48 17.76 -27.50
C ASN A 814 -15.11 19.11 -27.89
N GLY A 815 -14.31 20.13 -28.24
CA GLY A 815 -14.78 21.47 -28.60
C GLY A 815 -14.94 22.43 -27.42
N GLU A 816 -14.74 21.98 -26.19
CA GLU A 816 -14.71 22.79 -24.97
C GLU A 816 -13.29 23.24 -24.64
N SER A 817 -13.14 24.54 -24.29
CA SER A 817 -11.85 25.12 -23.92
C SER A 817 -11.60 24.94 -22.43
N VAL A 818 -10.43 24.40 -22.08
CA VAL A 818 -9.95 24.30 -20.70
C VAL A 818 -8.71 25.17 -20.55
N PRO A 819 -8.79 26.29 -19.82
CA PRO A 819 -7.65 27.20 -19.66
C PRO A 819 -6.40 26.53 -19.07
N ALA A 820 -5.24 27.19 -19.22
CA ALA A 820 -4.00 26.79 -18.57
C ALA A 820 -4.19 26.65 -17.04
N GLN A 821 -3.58 25.66 -16.45
CA GLN A 821 -3.60 25.37 -15.00
C GLN A 821 -5.00 25.43 -14.39
N SER A 822 -5.96 24.77 -15.04
CA SER A 822 -7.37 24.75 -14.60
C SER A 822 -8.03 23.39 -14.81
N ALA A 823 -9.25 23.24 -14.31
CA ALA A 823 -10.08 22.08 -14.58
C ALA A 823 -11.48 22.48 -15.00
N ALA A 824 -12.12 21.66 -15.83
CA ALA A 824 -13.50 21.87 -16.28
C ALA A 824 -14.26 20.54 -16.34
N VAL A 825 -15.58 20.61 -16.17
CA VAL A 825 -16.46 19.45 -16.34
C VAL A 825 -17.13 19.55 -17.69
N ILE A 826 -17.06 18.50 -18.47
CA ILE A 826 -17.76 18.38 -19.77
C ILE A 826 -18.78 17.23 -19.70
N GLU A 827 -19.85 17.32 -20.47
CA GLU A 827 -20.85 16.26 -20.58
C GLU A 827 -20.37 15.16 -21.54
N GLY A 828 -20.56 13.89 -21.15
CA GLY A 828 -20.15 12.71 -21.91
C GLY A 828 -18.70 12.28 -21.69
N GLY A 829 -18.34 11.17 -22.28
CA GLY A 829 -16.97 10.61 -22.27
C GLY A 829 -16.04 11.30 -23.26
N VAL A 830 -14.73 11.07 -23.10
CA VAL A 830 -13.69 11.52 -24.03
C VAL A 830 -13.18 10.33 -24.85
N ASN A 831 -13.23 10.47 -26.20
CA ASN A 831 -12.75 9.46 -27.14
C ASN A 831 -11.23 9.47 -27.29
#